data_126a22801e871741e70ba79b1f79ce4c
#
_entry.id   126a22801e871741e70ba79b1f79ce4c
#
_cell.length_a   1.000
_cell.length_b   1.000
_cell.length_c   1.000
_cell.angle_alpha   90.00
_cell.angle_beta   90.00
_cell.angle_gamma   90.00
#
_symmetry.space_group_name_H-M   'P 1'
#
loop_
_entity.id
_entity.type
_entity.pdbx_description
1 polymer ?
#
loop_
_entity_poly.entity_id
_entity_poly.type
_entity_poly.pdbx_seq_one_letter_code
_entity_poly.pdbx_strand_id
1 'polypeptide(L)'
;MPKFVALALLWACLAGAAQTPATPPQALDLFDLGAPSFANFPASSGLPNSVTVGVQTDAEGFVWAAAPAGLFRYDGRRWSQPDDPRLAHSVTGLWLDHGGTLWAGFRDDGIAHYDGRRWQVENQSTGLPSQQIRRFTETREPDGSWTLWALTWDQGLMRRQDGRWLSDAGNAQLPRSAILTMAQTHGFGGGERLWVGTGEEGLWYRERGGAWQRFRAEGFEASQVEYLLRSEHEGREELWITVFGSGLWRLREGGLRRWTKETGELPTNDLYDIAETPLPGGDRAIWVSSRSGLLRVHGDNTQVFDRRYGLSSNVVRALSAWRSPNGDAVLWLATESGVSRSVIGANPWLTASLLGDQATGVFGVLVEADGRGGEQLWVGGSEGGLGLYERGRWRYFTQESGDLPTSSVRMIAAVDAADGRRARWLGLRYGHLLRIDEGPAFTPVTVPWKADPAEAVLDTLARKADGHYEQWFATRLSGIHRLRDGVQTPFRPAEVVDRWRVNRLLEQIDAGGRSWLWAITNQGLARYDGAAWTLVDREAGLVDSNMTGGSLIVDAQRQPVLWIGTANAGIVRVDVSDPLHPRRVAASLPAATDPTAYGASQDSLGRIYVCTNNGVQQLTPGADGGYVSRVFTRGDGMVHDECNTNGQFLDAHDRFWSGTLGGLTVYDPQRATADRQPKPLKLIDVRIDGSSSALDEVRIPAAARSVRIDYALLSWQREAESRFRTQLLGYDAEPSAWSADTSRSFGALPPGSYNLRIEARDYAGNPSTPLELPLIMAAQWWQTPWARGGFALALLLAGYALVLWRTRTLEHQRNVLERRVAARTDELNAANARLRELSYRDALTGLANRRALLEALEQRTGDGAAEQMALVFVDVDHFKDYNDHHGHPAGDEALRCVAEALRGCAPAGALAARYGGEEFACLLPRGDVEQGMAIAECIRGAVAARRVKVPGTAQSRSVTISAGVASRRVASREQVEQLLRDADAALYEAKRCGRNCVRRFAAAMLPAD
;
A
#
# COMPACT_ATOMS: atom_id res chain seq x y z
N MET A 1 83.25 5.11 1.27
CA MET A 1 81.90 5.21 1.86
C MET A 1 81.31 6.60 1.72
N PRO A 2 81.34 7.32 0.59
CA PRO A 2 80.53 8.50 0.38
C PRO A 2 79.54 8.43 -0.79
N LYS A 3 79.35 7.26 -1.40
CA LYS A 3 78.33 7.11 -2.50
C LYS A 3 77.03 6.48 -2.07
N PHE A 4 76.83 6.02 -0.85
CA PHE A 4 75.58 5.49 -0.30
C PHE A 4 74.72 6.54 0.40
N VAL A 5 75.26 7.71 0.77
CA VAL A 5 74.53 8.75 1.43
C VAL A 5 73.76 9.62 0.40
N ALA A 6 74.24 9.73 -0.82
CA ALA A 6 73.63 10.52 -1.88
C ALA A 6 72.33 9.79 -2.48
N LEU A 7 72.32 8.44 -2.45
CA LEU A 7 71.11 7.70 -2.92
C LEU A 7 69.96 7.66 -1.89
N ALA A 8 70.32 7.74 -0.60
CA ALA A 8 69.29 7.81 0.46
C ALA A 8 68.59 9.20 0.54
N LEU A 9 69.30 10.28 0.17
CA LEU A 9 68.74 11.62 0.10
C LEU A 9 67.90 11.85 -1.18
N LEU A 10 68.16 11.15 -2.31
CA LEU A 10 67.30 11.21 -3.48
C LEU A 10 66.02 10.38 -3.30
N TRP A 11 66.04 9.29 -2.49
CA TRP A 11 64.84 8.53 -2.15
C TRP A 11 63.95 9.27 -1.12
N ALA A 12 64.54 10.08 -0.25
CA ALA A 12 63.77 10.92 0.68
C ALA A 12 63.11 12.13 0.02
N CYS A 13 63.58 12.59 -1.14
CA CYS A 13 62.96 13.68 -1.92
C CYS A 13 61.94 13.16 -2.97
N LEU A 14 61.91 11.88 -3.27
CA LEU A 14 60.88 11.23 -4.10
C LEU A 14 59.72 10.58 -3.27
N ALA A 15 59.87 10.55 -1.94
CA ALA A 15 58.77 10.31 -1.02
C ALA A 15 58.01 11.61 -0.73
N GLY A 16 57.92 12.48 -1.77
CA GLY A 16 57.07 13.67 -1.77
C GLY A 16 55.59 13.23 -1.80
N ALA A 17 54.91 13.51 -0.72
CA ALA A 17 53.49 13.62 -0.61
C ALA A 17 52.70 12.44 -1.22
N ALA A 18 52.76 11.27 -0.62
CA ALA A 18 51.59 10.47 -0.51
C ALA A 18 50.54 11.38 0.24
N GLN A 19 49.70 12.03 -0.53
CA GLN A 19 48.48 12.60 0.03
C GLN A 19 47.83 11.45 0.79
N THR A 20 47.83 11.48 2.13
CA THR A 20 46.95 10.65 2.92
C THR A 20 45.58 10.77 2.25
N PRO A 21 44.92 9.65 1.90
CA PRO A 21 43.59 9.73 1.34
C PRO A 21 42.77 10.59 2.29
N ALA A 22 42.27 11.72 1.79
CA ALA A 22 41.44 12.62 2.57
C ALA A 22 40.35 11.79 3.22
N THR A 23 40.25 11.83 4.53
CA THR A 23 39.14 11.16 5.24
C THR A 23 37.86 11.60 4.54
N PRO A 24 37.01 10.66 4.11
CA PRO A 24 35.75 11.04 3.47
C PRO A 24 34.99 12.00 4.37
N PRO A 25 34.31 13.02 3.81
CA PRO A 25 33.55 13.96 4.61
C PRO A 25 32.53 13.22 5.46
N GLN A 26 32.27 13.72 6.66
CA GLN A 26 31.22 13.16 7.52
C GLN A 26 29.87 13.30 6.82
N ALA A 27 29.23 12.18 6.57
CA ALA A 27 27.93 12.12 5.91
C ALA A 27 26.88 12.93 6.66
N LEU A 28 25.93 13.50 5.94
CA LEU A 28 24.76 14.17 6.52
C LEU A 28 24.03 13.22 7.48
N ASP A 29 23.74 13.69 8.68
CA ASP A 29 22.88 12.95 9.58
C ASP A 29 21.43 13.02 9.09
N LEU A 30 20.98 11.92 8.48
CA LEU A 30 19.63 11.83 7.95
C LEU A 30 18.57 11.78 9.07
N PHE A 31 18.94 11.41 10.29
CA PHE A 31 17.99 11.44 11.40
C PHE A 31 17.66 12.88 11.78
N ASP A 32 18.68 13.73 11.91
CA ASP A 32 18.48 15.16 12.24
C ASP A 32 17.94 15.95 11.03
N LEU A 33 18.25 15.54 9.81
CA LEU A 33 17.77 16.21 8.60
C LEU A 33 16.31 15.84 8.27
N GLY A 34 15.95 14.57 8.41
CA GLY A 34 14.73 14.01 7.87
C GLY A 34 13.58 13.88 8.89
N ALA A 35 12.37 13.93 8.37
CA ALA A 35 11.16 13.59 9.08
C ALA A 35 10.84 12.10 8.91
N PRO A 36 10.37 11.42 9.96
CA PRO A 36 9.84 10.07 9.81
C PRO A 36 8.55 10.10 9.00
N SER A 37 8.24 9.01 8.31
CA SER A 37 6.96 8.87 7.62
C SER A 37 5.82 8.57 8.58
N PHE A 38 4.63 9.07 8.26
CA PHE A 38 3.43 8.86 9.05
C PHE A 38 2.38 8.09 8.26
N ALA A 39 1.96 6.94 8.78
CA ALA A 39 0.75 6.24 8.34
C ALA A 39 -0.44 6.79 9.13
N ASN A 40 -1.48 7.23 8.44
CA ASN A 40 -2.65 7.85 9.05
C ASN A 40 -3.86 6.94 8.99
N PHE A 41 -4.62 6.91 10.07
CA PHE A 41 -5.85 6.14 10.22
C PHE A 41 -7.01 7.11 10.41
N PRO A 42 -7.67 7.52 9.30
CA PRO A 42 -8.82 8.44 9.36
C PRO A 42 -10.09 7.72 9.84
N ALA A 43 -11.16 8.45 10.00
CA ALA A 43 -12.47 7.90 10.37
C ALA A 43 -12.95 6.77 9.44
N SER A 44 -12.64 6.85 8.15
CA SER A 44 -12.97 5.78 7.19
C SER A 44 -12.30 4.44 7.48
N SER A 45 -11.28 4.42 8.35
CA SER A 45 -10.64 3.18 8.83
C SER A 45 -11.39 2.49 9.99
N GLY A 46 -12.54 3.03 10.41
CA GLY A 46 -13.38 2.51 11.51
C GLY A 46 -13.24 3.27 12.84
N LEU A 47 -12.44 4.34 12.89
CA LEU A 47 -12.41 5.27 14.02
C LEU A 47 -13.63 6.20 13.99
N PRO A 48 -14.10 6.68 15.16
CA PRO A 48 -15.11 7.73 15.16
C PRO A 48 -14.55 9.01 14.50
N ASN A 49 -15.45 9.84 13.95
CA ASN A 49 -15.13 11.18 13.40
C ASN A 49 -14.68 12.16 14.46
N SER A 50 -13.80 11.80 15.37
CA SER A 50 -13.52 12.60 16.54
C SER A 50 -12.09 12.44 17.01
N VAL A 51 -11.74 13.37 17.84
CA VAL A 51 -10.50 13.46 18.59
C VAL A 51 -10.20 12.11 19.27
N THR A 52 -9.01 11.58 19.03
CA THR A 52 -8.44 10.54 19.87
C THR A 52 -7.60 11.20 20.96
N VAL A 53 -7.74 10.74 22.20
CA VAL A 53 -7.09 11.33 23.37
C VAL A 53 -6.02 10.44 24.00
N GLY A 54 -5.94 9.20 23.56
CA GLY A 54 -4.95 8.23 24.00
C GLY A 54 -4.77 7.10 22.99
N VAL A 55 -3.61 6.51 22.97
CA VAL A 55 -3.29 5.34 22.15
C VAL A 55 -2.31 4.45 22.91
N GLN A 56 -2.51 3.13 22.89
CA GLN A 56 -1.65 2.18 23.59
C GLN A 56 -1.62 0.84 22.84
N THR A 57 -0.45 0.22 22.77
CA THR A 57 -0.31 -1.15 22.27
C THR A 57 -0.40 -2.11 23.44
N ASP A 58 -1.20 -3.19 23.32
CA ASP A 58 -1.29 -4.23 24.35
C ASP A 58 -0.14 -5.26 24.24
N ALA A 59 -0.11 -6.21 25.17
CA ALA A 59 0.92 -7.24 25.24
C ALA A 59 0.90 -8.20 24.02
N GLU A 60 -0.23 -8.31 23.32
CA GLU A 60 -0.37 -9.14 22.13
C GLU A 60 0.02 -8.42 20.83
N GLY A 61 0.20 -7.09 20.89
CA GLY A 61 0.54 -6.23 19.76
C GLY A 61 -0.65 -5.58 19.07
N PHE A 62 -1.88 -5.72 19.61
CA PHE A 62 -3.01 -4.93 19.14
C PHE A 62 -2.92 -3.49 19.67
N VAL A 63 -3.42 -2.55 18.88
CA VAL A 63 -3.39 -1.14 19.26
C VAL A 63 -4.78 -0.69 19.66
N TRP A 64 -4.84 0.02 20.79
CA TRP A 64 -6.06 0.55 21.34
C TRP A 64 -6.05 2.07 21.30
N ALA A 65 -7.15 2.66 20.91
CA ALA A 65 -7.36 4.11 20.88
C ALA A 65 -8.50 4.52 21.80
N ALA A 66 -8.22 5.52 22.62
CA ALA A 66 -9.19 6.16 23.50
C ALA A 66 -9.81 7.36 22.79
N ALA A 67 -11.14 7.44 22.82
CA ALA A 67 -11.90 8.54 22.24
C ALA A 67 -13.09 8.92 23.15
N PRO A 68 -13.69 10.11 22.96
CA PRO A 68 -14.95 10.44 23.63
C PRO A 68 -16.11 9.47 23.35
N ALA A 69 -16.07 8.81 22.20
CA ALA A 69 -17.05 7.80 21.79
C ALA A 69 -16.76 6.39 22.34
N GLY A 70 -15.67 6.21 23.10
CA GLY A 70 -15.30 4.94 23.71
C GLY A 70 -13.94 4.44 23.29
N LEU A 71 -13.76 3.13 23.48
CA LEU A 71 -12.52 2.41 23.21
C LEU A 71 -12.58 1.73 21.85
N PHE A 72 -11.49 1.80 21.08
CA PHE A 72 -11.36 1.19 19.76
C PHE A 72 -10.10 0.34 19.69
N ARG A 73 -10.18 -0.81 19.01
CA ARG A 73 -9.05 -1.71 18.77
C ARG A 73 -8.69 -1.77 17.28
N TYR A 74 -7.42 -1.67 16.97
CA TYR A 74 -6.86 -1.90 15.64
C TYR A 74 -6.36 -3.33 15.53
N ASP A 75 -6.84 -4.06 14.53
CA ASP A 75 -6.55 -5.46 14.28
C ASP A 75 -5.45 -5.69 13.24
N GLY A 76 -4.74 -4.64 12.84
CA GLY A 76 -3.75 -4.66 11.76
C GLY A 76 -4.32 -4.20 10.42
N ARG A 77 -5.65 -3.96 10.29
CA ARG A 77 -6.30 -3.45 9.07
C ARG A 77 -7.37 -2.41 9.31
N ARG A 78 -8.18 -2.59 10.33
CA ARG A 78 -9.30 -1.71 10.65
C ARG A 78 -9.41 -1.48 12.14
N TRP A 79 -10.02 -0.38 12.47
CA TRP A 79 -10.44 -0.10 13.83
C TRP A 79 -11.84 -0.64 14.06
N SER A 80 -12.08 -1.19 15.22
CA SER A 80 -13.40 -1.64 15.65
C SER A 80 -13.62 -1.38 17.13
N GLN A 81 -14.84 -1.03 17.50
CA GLN A 81 -15.23 -0.94 18.90
C GLN A 81 -15.52 -2.35 19.43
N PRO A 82 -15.04 -2.72 20.64
CA PRO A 82 -15.43 -3.96 21.28
C PRO A 82 -16.96 -4.04 21.46
N ASP A 83 -17.53 -5.22 21.33
CA ASP A 83 -18.96 -5.46 21.51
C ASP A 83 -19.33 -5.53 23.01
N ASP A 84 -19.02 -4.47 23.72
CA ASP A 84 -19.35 -4.27 25.15
C ASP A 84 -19.80 -2.82 25.37
N PRO A 85 -21.11 -2.59 25.61
CA PRO A 85 -21.65 -1.25 25.80
C PRO A 85 -21.00 -0.45 26.94
N ARG A 86 -20.41 -1.11 27.91
CA ARG A 86 -19.73 -0.48 29.05
C ARG A 86 -18.43 0.23 28.64
N LEU A 87 -17.90 -0.08 27.45
CA LEU A 87 -16.68 0.53 26.89
C LEU A 87 -16.98 1.67 25.90
N ALA A 88 -18.25 1.92 25.62
CA ALA A 88 -18.73 2.98 24.70
C ALA A 88 -18.90 4.34 25.41
N HIS A 89 -18.08 4.60 26.43
CA HIS A 89 -18.08 5.83 27.22
C HIS A 89 -16.78 6.60 27.01
N SER A 90 -16.77 7.88 27.39
CA SER A 90 -15.60 8.76 27.20
C SER A 90 -14.37 8.26 27.94
N VAL A 91 -13.39 7.73 27.18
CA VAL A 91 -12.11 7.25 27.71
C VAL A 91 -11.12 8.42 27.78
N THR A 92 -10.41 8.54 28.88
CA THR A 92 -9.47 9.65 29.17
C THR A 92 -8.02 9.23 29.17
N GLY A 93 -7.72 7.96 29.43
CA GLY A 93 -6.36 7.45 29.47
C GLY A 93 -6.29 5.93 29.32
N LEU A 94 -5.19 5.49 28.72
CA LEU A 94 -4.83 4.07 28.53
C LEU A 94 -3.47 3.82 29.17
N TRP A 95 -3.26 2.62 29.69
CA TRP A 95 -2.01 2.18 30.27
C TRP A 95 -1.85 0.67 30.15
N LEU A 96 -0.68 0.22 29.72
CA LEU A 96 -0.30 -1.18 29.78
C LEU A 96 0.61 -1.36 31.00
N ASP A 97 0.17 -2.17 31.97
CA ASP A 97 0.98 -2.43 33.15
C ASP A 97 2.12 -3.42 32.83
N HIS A 98 3.09 -3.52 33.76
CA HIS A 98 4.24 -4.44 33.63
C HIS A 98 3.81 -5.91 33.51
N GLY A 99 2.63 -6.27 34.02
CA GLY A 99 2.03 -7.61 33.92
C GLY A 99 1.34 -7.89 32.60
N GLY A 100 1.26 -6.90 31.70
CA GLY A 100 0.61 -7.01 30.38
C GLY A 100 -0.90 -6.81 30.41
N THR A 101 -1.48 -6.31 31.50
CA THR A 101 -2.89 -5.93 31.59
C THR A 101 -3.08 -4.53 31.02
N LEU A 102 -4.02 -4.35 30.10
CA LEU A 102 -4.37 -3.03 29.59
C LEU A 102 -5.46 -2.39 30.45
N TRP A 103 -5.18 -1.17 30.93
CA TRP A 103 -6.08 -0.35 31.76
C TRP A 103 -6.66 0.80 30.95
N ALA A 104 -7.96 1.04 31.11
CA ALA A 104 -8.68 2.16 30.52
C ALA A 104 -9.38 2.95 31.62
N GLY A 105 -9.15 4.26 31.67
CA GLY A 105 -9.81 5.18 32.57
C GLY A 105 -10.91 5.94 31.83
N PHE A 106 -12.05 6.10 32.49
CA PHE A 106 -13.19 6.83 31.95
C PHE A 106 -13.33 8.18 32.65
N ARG A 107 -14.01 9.12 31.97
CA ARG A 107 -14.26 10.45 32.51
C ARG A 107 -15.17 10.40 33.75
N ASP A 108 -16.21 9.54 33.71
CA ASP A 108 -17.24 9.50 34.76
C ASP A 108 -17.70 8.07 35.09
N ASP A 109 -17.10 7.04 34.47
CA ASP A 109 -17.54 5.64 34.56
C ASP A 109 -16.53 4.70 35.22
N GLY A 110 -15.44 5.25 35.79
CA GLY A 110 -14.45 4.49 36.56
C GLY A 110 -13.32 3.90 35.72
N ILE A 111 -13.04 2.62 35.90
CA ILE A 111 -11.89 1.92 35.31
C ILE A 111 -12.36 0.64 34.62
N ALA A 112 -11.79 0.34 33.47
CA ALA A 112 -11.85 -0.99 32.88
C ALA A 112 -10.44 -1.55 32.69
N HIS A 113 -10.30 -2.88 32.81
CA HIS A 113 -9.04 -3.56 32.50
C HIS A 113 -9.28 -4.81 31.65
N TYR A 114 -8.30 -5.07 30.76
CA TYR A 114 -8.32 -6.18 29.80
C TYR A 114 -7.17 -7.14 30.07
N ASP A 115 -7.52 -8.40 30.36
CA ASP A 115 -6.56 -9.45 30.70
C ASP A 115 -6.06 -10.26 29.48
N GLY A 116 -6.28 -9.75 28.27
CA GLY A 116 -6.01 -10.45 27.01
C GLY A 116 -7.20 -11.25 26.49
N ARG A 117 -8.26 -11.45 27.30
CA ARG A 117 -9.44 -12.25 26.94
C ARG A 117 -10.75 -11.48 27.08
N ARG A 118 -10.93 -10.78 28.19
CA ARG A 118 -12.17 -10.07 28.53
C ARG A 118 -11.92 -8.77 29.27
N TRP A 119 -12.87 -7.85 29.12
CA TRP A 119 -12.90 -6.62 29.89
C TRP A 119 -13.61 -6.81 31.23
N GLN A 120 -13.04 -6.27 32.27
CA GLN A 120 -13.64 -6.14 33.59
C GLN A 120 -13.77 -4.66 33.91
N VAL A 121 -14.93 -4.25 34.44
CA VAL A 121 -15.23 -2.85 34.74
C VAL A 121 -15.40 -2.68 36.23
N GLU A 122 -14.67 -1.72 36.82
CA GLU A 122 -14.69 -1.34 38.22
C GLU A 122 -15.21 0.10 38.35
N ASN A 123 -16.21 0.33 39.16
CA ASN A 123 -16.81 1.64 39.40
C ASN A 123 -17.20 1.82 40.88
N GLN A 124 -17.92 2.88 41.22
CA GLN A 124 -18.33 3.16 42.57
C GLN A 124 -19.14 2.01 43.20
N SER A 125 -19.95 1.28 42.37
CA SER A 125 -20.71 0.14 42.89
C SER A 125 -19.85 -1.04 43.27
N THR A 126 -18.63 -1.13 42.74
CA THR A 126 -17.59 -2.12 43.08
C THR A 126 -16.61 -1.62 44.15
N GLY A 127 -16.81 -0.40 44.67
CA GLY A 127 -15.98 0.18 45.74
C GLY A 127 -14.83 1.06 45.23
N LEU A 128 -14.86 1.51 43.97
CA LEU A 128 -13.85 2.45 43.45
C LEU A 128 -14.01 3.82 44.12
N PRO A 129 -12.94 4.43 44.69
CA PRO A 129 -13.03 5.72 45.38
C PRO A 129 -13.40 6.91 44.48
N SER A 130 -12.93 6.93 43.22
CA SER A 130 -13.31 7.95 42.23
C SER A 130 -13.67 7.29 40.91
N GLN A 131 -14.67 7.84 40.21
CA GLN A 131 -15.03 7.43 38.85
C GLN A 131 -14.39 8.32 37.79
N GLN A 132 -13.77 9.44 38.18
CA GLN A 132 -13.20 10.45 37.29
C GLN A 132 -11.71 10.20 37.09
N ILE A 133 -11.36 9.25 36.23
CA ILE A 133 -9.99 8.86 36.00
C ILE A 133 -9.34 9.76 34.97
N ARG A 134 -8.14 10.24 35.25
CA ARG A 134 -7.35 11.03 34.30
C ARG A 134 -6.34 10.16 33.55
N ARG A 135 -5.53 9.39 34.29
CA ARG A 135 -4.40 8.61 33.74
C ARG A 135 -3.98 7.51 34.73
N PHE A 136 -3.14 6.61 34.26
CA PHE A 136 -2.46 5.61 35.11
C PHE A 136 -0.96 5.78 35.00
N THR A 137 -0.26 5.25 36.00
CA THR A 137 1.19 5.06 35.98
C THR A 137 1.57 3.96 36.98
N GLU A 138 2.80 3.47 36.90
CA GLU A 138 3.34 2.50 37.82
C GLU A 138 4.61 3.03 38.50
N THR A 139 4.80 2.62 39.73
CA THR A 139 6.04 2.83 40.47
C THR A 139 6.62 1.52 40.93
N ARG A 140 7.94 1.44 40.97
CA ARG A 140 8.65 0.26 41.44
C ARG A 140 9.02 0.42 42.89
N GLU A 141 8.55 -0.51 43.72
CA GLU A 141 8.87 -0.53 45.13
C GLU A 141 10.27 -1.13 45.38
N PRO A 142 10.91 -0.87 46.56
CA PRO A 142 12.26 -1.38 46.84
C PRO A 142 12.40 -2.89 46.92
N ASP A 143 11.30 -3.57 47.21
CA ASP A 143 11.25 -5.03 47.19
C ASP A 143 11.17 -5.60 45.78
N GLY A 144 11.14 -4.69 44.77
CA GLY A 144 11.06 -5.03 43.34
C GLY A 144 9.63 -5.18 42.83
N SER A 145 8.63 -5.11 43.73
CA SER A 145 7.21 -5.15 43.31
C SER A 145 6.78 -3.85 42.59
N TRP A 146 5.67 -3.90 41.92
CA TRP A 146 5.10 -2.76 41.22
C TRP A 146 3.80 -2.33 41.84
N THR A 147 3.64 -1.00 42.01
CA THR A 147 2.39 -0.39 42.46
C THR A 147 1.76 0.36 41.28
N LEU A 148 0.55 -0.03 40.91
CA LEU A 148 -0.26 0.68 39.92
C LEU A 148 -1.02 1.83 40.57
N TRP A 149 -0.93 2.99 39.94
CA TRP A 149 -1.60 4.21 40.39
C TRP A 149 -2.63 4.66 39.35
N ALA A 150 -3.79 5.13 39.83
CA ALA A 150 -4.75 5.86 39.03
C ALA A 150 -4.79 7.31 39.51
N LEU A 151 -4.61 8.23 38.60
CA LEU A 151 -4.64 9.68 38.82
C LEU A 151 -6.04 10.18 38.52
N THR A 152 -6.62 11.00 39.35
CA THR A 152 -8.02 11.40 39.25
C THR A 152 -8.18 12.91 39.07
N TRP A 153 -9.33 13.30 38.58
CA TRP A 153 -9.70 14.70 38.46
C TRP A 153 -10.12 15.31 39.79
N ASP A 154 -10.62 14.49 40.72
CA ASP A 154 -11.36 14.94 41.92
C ASP A 154 -10.81 14.44 43.27
N GLN A 155 -10.21 13.22 43.30
CA GLN A 155 -9.82 12.55 44.55
C GLN A 155 -8.30 12.39 44.76
N GLY A 156 -7.48 12.98 43.88
CA GLY A 156 -6.02 12.87 43.93
C GLY A 156 -5.50 11.53 43.39
N LEU A 157 -4.70 10.83 44.18
CA LEU A 157 -4.04 9.57 43.81
C LEU A 157 -4.80 8.38 44.39
N MET A 158 -5.01 7.36 43.61
CA MET A 158 -5.46 6.05 44.03
C MET A 158 -4.38 5.00 43.69
N ARG A 159 -4.15 4.05 44.57
CA ARG A 159 -3.23 2.93 44.34
C ARG A 159 -3.96 1.61 44.38
N ARG A 160 -3.49 0.66 43.60
CA ARG A 160 -4.00 -0.71 43.60
C ARG A 160 -3.20 -1.55 44.60
N GLN A 161 -3.90 -2.15 45.55
CA GLN A 161 -3.33 -3.02 46.58
C GLN A 161 -4.26 -4.21 46.79
N ASP A 162 -3.73 -5.43 46.78
CA ASP A 162 -4.49 -6.68 46.96
C ASP A 162 -5.75 -6.79 46.10
N GLY A 163 -5.62 -6.31 44.84
CA GLY A 163 -6.72 -6.29 43.84
C GLY A 163 -7.77 -5.20 44.08
N ARG A 164 -7.59 -4.28 45.04
CA ARG A 164 -8.53 -3.19 45.35
C ARG A 164 -7.89 -1.83 45.12
N TRP A 165 -8.69 -0.84 44.74
CA TRP A 165 -8.28 0.54 44.67
C TRP A 165 -8.49 1.25 45.99
N LEU A 166 -7.45 1.88 46.48
CA LEU A 166 -7.44 2.63 47.73
C LEU A 166 -6.98 4.06 47.49
N SER A 167 -7.62 5.04 48.10
CA SER A 167 -7.16 6.42 48.10
C SER A 167 -5.82 6.53 48.85
N ASP A 168 -4.84 7.25 48.25
CA ASP A 168 -3.53 7.44 48.95
C ASP A 168 -3.67 8.36 50.15
N ALA A 169 -3.05 7.97 51.28
CA ALA A 169 -3.08 8.76 52.50
C ALA A 169 -2.39 10.13 52.36
N GLY A 170 -1.49 10.29 51.37
CA GLY A 170 -0.82 11.56 51.07
C GLY A 170 -1.70 12.58 50.33
N ASN A 171 -2.90 12.23 49.88
CA ASN A 171 -3.79 13.16 49.21
C ASN A 171 -4.17 14.39 50.06
N ALA A 172 -4.20 14.27 51.37
CA ALA A 172 -4.45 15.39 52.26
C ALA A 172 -3.38 16.51 52.19
N GLN A 173 -2.19 16.19 51.67
CA GLN A 173 -1.05 17.11 51.54
C GLN A 173 -0.93 17.68 50.12
N LEU A 174 -1.61 17.07 49.13
CA LEU A 174 -1.65 17.54 47.77
C LEU A 174 -2.72 18.63 47.59
N PRO A 175 -2.55 19.52 46.62
CA PRO A 175 -3.58 20.53 46.34
C PRO A 175 -4.88 19.86 45.84
N ARG A 176 -6.00 20.52 46.05
CA ARG A 176 -7.32 20.07 45.57
C ARG A 176 -7.53 20.33 44.06
N SER A 177 -6.49 20.16 43.27
CA SER A 177 -6.54 20.27 41.84
C SER A 177 -6.36 18.89 41.21
N ALA A 178 -6.76 18.75 39.94
CA ALA A 178 -6.59 17.50 39.23
C ALA A 178 -5.12 17.05 39.21
N ILE A 179 -4.88 15.77 39.45
CA ILE A 179 -3.57 15.18 39.26
C ILE A 179 -3.47 14.70 37.79
N LEU A 180 -2.59 15.36 37.02
CA LEU A 180 -2.48 15.13 35.62
C LEU A 180 -1.45 14.05 35.23
N THR A 181 -0.35 13.98 36.04
CA THR A 181 0.77 13.07 35.72
C THR A 181 1.54 12.72 36.98
N MET A 182 2.25 11.60 36.97
CA MET A 182 3.13 11.16 38.06
C MET A 182 4.33 10.40 37.46
N ALA A 183 5.50 10.56 38.07
CA ALA A 183 6.73 9.85 37.72
C ALA A 183 7.55 9.51 38.98
N GLN A 184 8.40 8.50 38.83
CA GLN A 184 9.35 8.09 39.88
C GLN A 184 10.78 8.29 39.37
N THR A 185 11.65 8.86 40.20
CA THR A 185 13.09 9.02 39.95
C THR A 185 13.91 8.42 41.09
N HIS A 186 15.14 7.98 40.82
CA HIS A 186 15.99 7.27 41.77
C HIS A 186 17.30 8.00 42.10
N GLY A 187 17.72 8.99 41.30
CA GLY A 187 19.05 9.61 41.39
C GLY A 187 19.03 11.08 41.86
N PHE A 188 17.91 11.77 41.87
CA PHE A 188 17.85 13.17 42.24
C PHE A 188 18.04 13.40 43.75
N GLY A 189 19.16 14.02 44.13
CA GLY A 189 19.50 14.30 45.50
C GLY A 189 19.87 13.07 46.36
N GLY A 190 20.26 11.97 45.69
CA GLY A 190 20.73 10.74 46.36
C GLY A 190 19.64 9.84 46.89
N GLY A 191 18.38 10.01 46.48
CA GLY A 191 17.26 9.20 46.95
C GLY A 191 16.12 9.06 45.95
N GLU A 192 15.20 8.15 46.26
CA GLU A 192 13.99 7.91 45.49
C GLU A 192 12.98 9.05 45.72
N ARG A 193 12.45 9.61 44.62
CA ARG A 193 11.42 10.64 44.64
C ARG A 193 10.24 10.26 43.77
N LEU A 194 9.05 10.51 44.28
CA LEU A 194 7.82 10.52 43.50
C LEU A 194 7.49 11.97 43.15
N TRP A 195 7.18 12.18 41.88
CA TRP A 195 6.81 13.48 41.31
C TRP A 195 5.36 13.45 40.86
N VAL A 196 4.63 14.55 41.10
CA VAL A 196 3.24 14.72 40.69
C VAL A 196 3.08 16.08 40.02
N GLY A 197 2.51 16.04 38.82
CA GLY A 197 2.08 17.24 38.12
C GLY A 197 0.60 17.50 38.31
N THR A 198 0.25 18.75 38.61
CA THR A 198 -1.11 19.19 38.93
C THR A 198 -1.67 20.12 37.86
N GLY A 199 -3.00 20.24 37.79
CA GLY A 199 -3.69 21.09 36.83
C GLY A 199 -3.54 22.60 37.08
N GLU A 200 -3.23 23.03 38.30
CA GLU A 200 -3.22 24.44 38.65
C GLU A 200 -2.05 24.86 39.58
N GLU A 201 -1.53 23.92 40.38
CA GLU A 201 -0.58 24.19 41.44
C GLU A 201 0.87 23.80 41.09
N GLY A 202 1.13 23.37 39.86
CA GLY A 202 2.43 23.06 39.35
C GLY A 202 2.97 21.68 39.74
N LEU A 203 4.28 21.60 40.00
CA LEU A 203 4.99 20.34 40.22
C LEU A 203 5.22 20.14 41.72
N TRP A 204 4.90 18.95 42.20
CA TRP A 204 5.08 18.49 43.56
C TRP A 204 5.94 17.24 43.60
N TYR A 205 6.67 17.03 44.66
CA TYR A 205 7.43 15.81 44.89
C TYR A 205 7.37 15.38 46.36
N ARG A 206 7.58 14.11 46.61
CA ARG A 206 7.89 13.58 47.92
C ARG A 206 9.09 12.63 47.87
N GLU A 207 9.96 12.74 48.84
CA GLU A 207 10.97 11.74 49.08
C GLU A 207 10.31 10.53 49.78
N ARG A 208 10.93 9.40 49.66
CA ARG A 208 10.39 8.18 50.24
C ARG A 208 10.15 8.33 51.73
N GLY A 209 8.92 8.02 52.18
CA GLY A 209 8.51 8.20 53.57
C GLY A 209 8.34 9.65 54.01
N GLY A 210 8.57 10.63 53.14
CA GLY A 210 8.41 12.05 53.37
C GLY A 210 7.03 12.59 53.06
N ALA A 211 6.82 13.88 53.35
CA ALA A 211 5.63 14.64 53.00
C ALA A 211 5.72 15.18 51.54
N TRP A 212 4.56 15.43 50.93
CA TRP A 212 4.50 16.11 49.65
C TRP A 212 4.96 17.56 49.81
N GLN A 213 5.83 18.01 48.90
CA GLN A 213 6.39 19.35 48.84
C GLN A 213 6.28 19.92 47.43
N ARG A 214 5.95 21.21 47.33
CA ARG A 214 5.94 21.89 46.05
C ARG A 214 7.38 22.09 45.54
N PHE A 215 7.66 21.66 44.32
CA PHE A 215 8.96 21.90 43.66
C PHE A 215 9.14 23.38 43.35
N ARG A 216 10.27 23.94 43.76
CA ARG A 216 10.66 25.31 43.48
C ARG A 216 12.09 25.34 42.97
N ALA A 217 12.31 25.97 41.85
CA ALA A 217 13.64 26.23 41.29
C ALA A 217 13.63 27.60 40.63
N GLU A 218 14.77 28.26 40.59
CA GLU A 218 14.90 29.55 39.95
C GLU A 218 14.49 29.44 38.46
N GLY A 219 13.60 30.33 38.01
CA GLY A 219 13.05 30.33 36.68
C GLY A 219 11.99 29.26 36.35
N PHE A 220 11.69 28.34 37.29
CA PHE A 220 10.63 27.35 37.12
C PHE A 220 9.29 27.90 37.65
N GLU A 221 8.50 28.45 36.73
CA GLU A 221 7.13 28.91 37.01
C GLU A 221 6.17 28.01 36.24
N ALA A 222 5.65 27.00 36.90
CA ALA A 222 4.69 26.06 36.36
C ALA A 222 3.36 26.14 37.12
N SER A 223 2.25 26.31 36.40
CA SER A 223 0.91 26.14 36.96
C SER A 223 0.32 24.79 36.57
N GLN A 224 0.32 24.45 35.30
CA GLN A 224 -0.28 23.25 34.74
C GLN A 224 0.81 22.33 34.18
N VAL A 225 1.09 21.23 34.87
CA VAL A 225 2.08 20.22 34.49
C VAL A 225 1.36 19.05 33.83
N GLU A 226 1.44 18.96 32.52
CA GLU A 226 0.67 17.97 31.73
C GLU A 226 1.26 16.57 31.76
N TYR A 227 2.59 16.46 31.66
CA TYR A 227 3.26 15.15 31.60
C TYR A 227 4.64 15.18 32.26
N LEU A 228 5.02 14.04 32.82
CA LEU A 228 6.33 13.76 33.38
C LEU A 228 6.86 12.47 32.77
N LEU A 229 8.06 12.54 32.18
CA LEU A 229 8.77 11.35 31.69
C LEU A 229 10.12 11.25 32.39
N ARG A 230 10.33 10.15 33.13
CA ARG A 230 11.67 9.76 33.56
C ARG A 230 12.42 9.14 32.40
N SER A 231 13.64 9.55 32.20
CA SER A 231 14.52 9.05 31.16
C SER A 231 15.94 8.91 31.72
N GLU A 232 16.78 8.11 31.07
CA GLU A 232 18.18 7.91 31.45
C GLU A 232 19.07 8.10 30.20
N HIS A 233 20.08 8.96 30.30
CA HIS A 233 21.00 9.24 29.24
C HIS A 233 22.44 9.24 29.76
N GLU A 234 23.32 8.47 29.12
CA GLU A 234 24.72 8.32 29.53
C GLU A 234 24.90 7.95 31.01
N GLY A 235 24.00 7.12 31.54
CA GLY A 235 24.00 6.71 32.93
C GLY A 235 23.53 7.80 33.92
N ARG A 236 22.96 8.90 33.41
CA ARG A 236 22.37 10.00 34.20
C ARG A 236 20.86 10.04 34.03
N GLU A 237 20.20 10.16 35.15
CA GLU A 237 18.75 10.28 35.20
C GLU A 237 18.31 11.70 34.83
N GLU A 238 17.24 11.80 34.05
CA GLU A 238 16.61 13.05 33.64
C GLU A 238 15.09 12.96 33.85
N LEU A 239 14.48 14.07 34.27
CA LEU A 239 13.05 14.24 34.31
C LEU A 239 12.62 15.29 33.26
N TRP A 240 11.87 14.84 32.24
CA TRP A 240 11.28 15.70 31.24
C TRP A 240 9.88 16.10 31.67
N ILE A 241 9.54 17.37 31.49
CA ILE A 241 8.32 17.98 32.03
C ILE A 241 7.69 18.83 30.97
N THR A 242 6.43 18.55 30.59
CA THR A 242 5.63 19.46 29.76
C THR A 242 4.78 20.34 30.69
N VAL A 243 4.85 21.63 30.43
CA VAL A 243 4.08 22.64 31.20
C VAL A 243 3.26 23.43 30.21
N PHE A 244 1.93 23.30 30.30
CA PHE A 244 1.01 24.01 29.40
C PHE A 244 1.22 25.52 29.47
N GLY A 245 1.37 26.17 28.31
CA GLY A 245 1.65 27.61 28.22
C GLY A 245 3.08 28.02 28.60
N SER A 246 3.92 27.11 29.15
CA SER A 246 5.28 27.41 29.60
C SER A 246 6.37 26.64 28.85
N GLY A 247 6.02 25.66 28.04
CA GLY A 247 6.93 24.91 27.20
C GLY A 247 7.48 23.62 27.81
N LEU A 248 8.65 23.17 27.33
CA LEU A 248 9.32 21.92 27.70
C LEU A 248 10.45 22.19 28.68
N TRP A 249 10.53 21.38 29.72
CA TRP A 249 11.59 21.48 30.71
C TRP A 249 12.30 20.13 30.87
N ARG A 250 13.60 20.19 31.13
CA ARG A 250 14.41 19.06 31.50
C ARG A 250 15.12 19.36 32.80
N LEU A 251 14.83 18.57 33.81
CA LEU A 251 15.52 18.57 35.10
C LEU A 251 16.54 17.42 35.13
N ARG A 252 17.77 17.71 35.48
CA ARG A 252 18.83 16.72 35.71
C ARG A 252 19.69 17.16 36.87
N GLU A 253 20.53 16.29 37.39
CA GLU A 253 21.52 16.65 38.37
C GLU A 253 22.45 17.76 37.83
N GLY A 254 22.47 18.90 38.48
CA GLY A 254 23.27 20.07 38.11
C GLY A 254 22.55 21.10 37.22
N GLY A 255 21.26 20.97 36.93
CA GLY A 255 20.54 22.08 36.25
C GLY A 255 19.17 21.79 35.68
N LEU A 256 18.52 22.90 35.39
CA LEU A 256 17.22 22.96 34.75
C LEU A 256 17.39 23.62 33.37
N ARG A 257 16.87 23.02 32.29
CA ARG A 257 16.82 23.62 30.96
C ARG A 257 15.38 23.76 30.52
N ARG A 258 15.13 24.86 29.79
CA ARG A 258 13.82 25.18 29.24
C ARG A 258 13.90 25.43 27.72
N TRP A 259 12.93 24.91 26.99
CA TRP A 259 12.68 25.22 25.58
C TRP A 259 11.33 25.90 25.46
N THR A 260 11.25 26.97 24.68
CA THR A 260 10.02 27.77 24.54
C THR A 260 9.85 28.28 23.11
N LYS A 261 8.64 28.80 22.85
CA LYS A 261 8.35 29.50 21.61
C LYS A 261 9.14 30.82 21.52
N GLU A 262 9.31 31.50 22.64
CA GLU A 262 9.99 32.80 22.73
C GLU A 262 11.48 32.68 22.40
N THR A 263 12.11 31.55 22.68
CA THR A 263 13.50 31.25 22.29
C THR A 263 13.63 30.80 20.86
N GLY A 264 12.50 30.60 20.16
CA GLY A 264 12.47 30.09 18.79
C GLY A 264 12.73 28.59 18.67
N GLU A 265 12.86 27.86 19.78
CA GLU A 265 13.13 26.43 19.82
C GLU A 265 11.85 25.61 19.67
N LEU A 266 10.68 26.18 20.05
CA LEU A 266 9.38 25.52 19.94
C LEU A 266 8.40 26.33 19.08
N PRO A 267 7.45 25.68 18.38
CA PRO A 267 6.40 26.39 17.62
C PRO A 267 5.28 26.91 18.54
N THR A 268 5.10 26.28 19.70
CA THR A 268 4.08 26.58 20.71
C THR A 268 4.56 26.16 22.09
N ASN A 269 4.04 26.81 23.13
CA ASN A 269 4.23 26.38 24.51
C ASN A 269 3.11 25.46 25.01
N ASP A 270 2.09 25.15 24.17
CA ASP A 270 0.98 24.26 24.49
C ASP A 270 1.39 22.82 24.19
N LEU A 271 2.03 22.18 25.16
CA LEU A 271 2.55 20.83 25.10
C LEU A 271 1.72 19.90 25.96
N TYR A 272 1.59 18.64 25.58
CA TYR A 272 0.72 17.67 26.27
C TYR A 272 1.49 16.46 26.81
N ASP A 273 2.00 15.60 25.93
CA ASP A 273 2.53 14.27 26.28
C ASP A 273 3.98 14.11 25.82
N ILE A 274 4.72 13.19 26.44
CA ILE A 274 6.13 12.91 26.11
C ILE A 274 6.31 11.40 25.96
N ALA A 275 7.02 11.00 24.92
CA ALA A 275 7.47 9.62 24.73
C ALA A 275 8.96 9.58 24.38
N GLU A 276 9.60 8.48 24.68
CA GLU A 276 11.00 8.24 24.33
C GLU A 276 11.10 7.05 23.37
N THR A 277 11.95 7.17 22.35
CA THR A 277 12.29 6.04 21.48
C THR A 277 13.81 5.88 21.40
N PRO A 278 14.29 4.64 21.43
CA PRO A 278 15.69 4.38 21.13
C PRO A 278 16.00 4.68 19.66
N LEU A 279 17.22 5.09 19.41
CA LEU A 279 17.76 5.31 18.09
C LEU A 279 18.83 4.27 17.73
N PRO A 280 19.12 4.08 16.43
CA PRO A 280 20.29 3.31 16.02
C PRO A 280 21.58 3.87 16.65
N GLY A 281 22.47 3.00 17.12
CA GLY A 281 23.71 3.44 17.76
C GLY A 281 23.62 3.60 19.29
N GLY A 282 22.45 3.37 19.90
CA GLY A 282 22.26 3.41 21.36
C GLY A 282 21.86 4.78 21.93
N ASP A 283 21.66 5.76 21.07
CA ASP A 283 21.11 7.08 21.40
C ASP A 283 19.57 7.02 21.48
N ARG A 284 18.94 8.15 21.73
CA ARG A 284 17.48 8.27 21.93
C ARG A 284 16.92 9.58 21.39
N ALA A 285 15.63 9.56 21.06
CA ALA A 285 14.86 10.76 20.77
C ALA A 285 13.72 10.93 21.79
N ILE A 286 13.54 12.16 22.25
CA ILE A 286 12.38 12.56 23.04
C ILE A 286 11.34 13.16 22.09
N TRP A 287 10.14 12.62 22.12
CA TRP A 287 9.01 13.06 21.34
C TRP A 287 8.03 13.78 22.25
N VAL A 288 7.53 14.93 21.81
CA VAL A 288 6.61 15.74 22.58
C VAL A 288 5.40 16.09 21.70
N SER A 289 4.22 15.78 22.19
CA SER A 289 2.98 16.14 21.53
C SER A 289 2.60 17.59 21.82
N SER A 290 2.05 18.27 20.84
CA SER A 290 1.71 19.70 20.97
C SER A 290 0.46 20.07 20.17
N ARG A 291 0.03 21.33 20.34
CA ARG A 291 -1.02 21.94 19.54
C ARG A 291 -0.58 22.27 18.11
N SER A 292 0.72 22.32 17.86
CA SER A 292 1.30 22.73 16.56
C SER A 292 2.13 21.65 15.89
N GLY A 293 1.89 20.39 16.22
CA GLY A 293 2.57 19.23 15.64
C GLY A 293 3.23 18.34 16.69
N LEU A 294 3.98 17.37 16.17
CA LEU A 294 4.87 16.50 16.93
C LEU A 294 6.25 17.13 16.97
N LEU A 295 6.82 17.26 18.17
CA LEU A 295 8.18 17.73 18.37
C LEU A 295 9.11 16.53 18.58
N ARG A 296 10.31 16.61 18.02
CA ARG A 296 11.44 15.73 18.33
C ARG A 296 12.55 16.53 18.97
N VAL A 297 13.02 16.08 20.11
CA VAL A 297 14.22 16.63 20.76
C VAL A 297 15.30 15.55 20.71
N HIS A 298 16.42 15.88 20.06
CA HIS A 298 17.60 15.02 19.97
C HIS A 298 18.82 15.85 20.38
N GLY A 299 19.42 15.52 21.52
CA GLY A 299 20.42 16.38 22.16
C GLY A 299 19.85 17.75 22.50
N ASP A 300 20.38 18.79 21.85
CA ASP A 300 19.90 20.17 21.97
C ASP A 300 19.06 20.64 20.76
N ASN A 301 18.97 19.81 19.70
CA ASN A 301 18.22 20.12 18.51
C ASN A 301 16.73 19.81 18.68
N THR A 302 15.88 20.71 18.19
CA THR A 302 14.43 20.53 18.16
C THR A 302 13.94 20.53 16.72
N GLN A 303 13.01 19.63 16.40
CA GLN A 303 12.34 19.59 15.10
C GLN A 303 10.84 19.45 15.30
N VAL A 304 10.08 20.03 14.37
CA VAL A 304 8.62 20.04 14.38
C VAL A 304 8.09 19.32 13.16
N PHE A 305 7.21 18.36 13.36
CA PHE A 305 6.53 17.64 12.30
C PHE A 305 5.03 17.90 12.40
N ASP A 306 4.45 18.38 11.34
CA ASP A 306 3.04 18.75 11.25
C ASP A 306 2.36 18.12 10.02
N ARG A 307 1.19 18.61 9.63
CA ARG A 307 0.46 18.10 8.46
C ARG A 307 1.27 18.17 7.16
N ARG A 308 2.22 19.10 7.05
CA ARG A 308 3.10 19.20 5.88
C ARG A 308 3.99 17.97 5.74
N TYR A 309 4.40 17.39 6.86
CA TYR A 309 5.17 16.14 6.91
C TYR A 309 4.30 14.88 6.90
N GLY A 310 2.99 15.02 6.65
CA GLY A 310 2.07 13.89 6.52
C GLY A 310 1.33 13.48 7.79
N LEU A 311 1.37 14.26 8.87
CA LEU A 311 0.49 14.02 10.03
C LEU A 311 -0.98 14.22 9.66
N SER A 312 -1.89 13.47 10.30
CA SER A 312 -3.33 13.62 10.12
C SER A 312 -3.85 14.97 10.65
N SER A 313 -3.22 15.50 11.70
CA SER A 313 -3.58 16.77 12.35
C SER A 313 -2.35 17.45 12.94
N ASN A 314 -2.39 18.79 13.02
CA ASN A 314 -1.38 19.53 13.76
C ASN A 314 -1.55 19.41 15.27
N VAL A 315 -2.73 19.04 15.76
CA VAL A 315 -2.94 18.82 17.19
C VAL A 315 -2.72 17.36 17.51
N VAL A 316 -1.64 17.07 18.21
CA VAL A 316 -1.29 15.75 18.72
C VAL A 316 -1.55 15.74 20.23
N ARG A 317 -2.43 14.86 20.70
CA ARG A 317 -2.90 14.83 22.09
C ARG A 317 -2.12 13.90 22.99
N ALA A 318 -1.76 12.72 22.50
CA ALA A 318 -1.04 11.73 23.27
C ALA A 318 -0.10 10.91 22.39
N LEU A 319 0.90 10.34 23.02
CA LEU A 319 1.93 9.51 22.40
C LEU A 319 2.00 8.15 23.09
N SER A 320 2.31 7.11 22.31
CA SER A 320 2.70 5.82 22.85
C SER A 320 3.89 5.30 22.06
N ALA A 321 5.01 5.12 22.70
CA ALA A 321 6.18 4.47 22.16
C ALA A 321 6.12 2.99 22.50
N TRP A 322 6.22 2.15 21.47
CA TRP A 322 6.19 0.70 21.62
C TRP A 322 7.33 0.07 20.84
N ARG A 323 7.89 -0.98 21.36
CA ARG A 323 8.88 -1.77 20.65
C ARG A 323 8.24 -3.02 20.09
N SER A 324 8.26 -3.15 18.76
CA SER A 324 7.74 -4.33 18.08
C SER A 324 8.55 -5.58 18.47
N PRO A 325 8.01 -6.78 18.28
CA PRO A 325 8.76 -8.03 18.46
C PRO A 325 10.04 -8.11 17.63
N ASN A 326 10.09 -7.37 16.53
CA ASN A 326 11.25 -7.26 15.64
C ASN A 326 12.32 -6.29 16.16
N GLY A 327 12.06 -5.60 17.27
CA GLY A 327 12.94 -4.59 17.84
C GLY A 327 12.74 -3.17 17.30
N ASP A 328 11.84 -2.96 16.31
CA ASP A 328 11.55 -1.64 15.76
C ASP A 328 10.85 -0.77 16.81
N ALA A 329 11.27 0.49 16.91
CA ALA A 329 10.55 1.47 17.70
C ALA A 329 9.36 2.00 16.89
N VAL A 330 8.16 1.83 17.39
CA VAL A 330 6.91 2.31 16.79
C VAL A 330 6.32 3.40 17.66
N LEU A 331 6.12 4.58 17.09
CA LEU A 331 5.47 5.70 17.74
C LEU A 331 4.05 5.85 17.24
N TRP A 332 3.09 5.71 18.13
CA TRP A 332 1.67 5.95 17.89
C TRP A 332 1.26 7.31 18.42
N LEU A 333 0.44 8.02 17.69
CA LEU A 333 -0.01 9.38 17.97
C LEU A 333 -1.52 9.45 17.96
N ALA A 334 -2.10 9.86 19.05
CA ALA A 334 -3.50 10.22 19.15
C ALA A 334 -3.67 11.69 18.71
N THR A 335 -4.52 11.96 17.71
CA THR A 335 -4.67 13.30 17.12
C THR A 335 -6.12 13.74 17.09
N GLU A 336 -6.38 15.01 16.74
CA GLU A 336 -7.74 15.51 16.52
C GLU A 336 -8.41 15.01 15.23
N SER A 337 -7.69 14.27 14.39
CA SER A 337 -8.20 13.71 13.13
C SER A 337 -7.99 12.18 13.03
N GLY A 338 -8.01 11.50 14.18
CA GLY A 338 -7.76 10.06 14.28
C GLY A 338 -6.38 9.73 14.82
N VAL A 339 -5.83 8.61 14.40
CA VAL A 339 -4.53 8.10 14.86
C VAL A 339 -3.50 8.21 13.74
N SER A 340 -2.27 8.54 14.08
CA SER A 340 -1.12 8.43 13.18
C SER A 340 -0.09 7.48 13.78
N ARG A 341 0.72 6.84 12.93
CA ARG A 341 1.78 5.92 13.33
C ARG A 341 3.06 6.24 12.57
N SER A 342 4.19 6.11 13.24
CA SER A 342 5.51 6.15 12.60
C SER A 342 6.40 5.02 13.12
N VAL A 343 7.17 4.41 12.24
CA VAL A 343 8.22 3.44 12.60
C VAL A 343 9.54 4.18 12.62
N ILE A 344 10.15 4.30 13.79
CA ILE A 344 11.34 5.10 14.00
C ILE A 344 12.61 4.27 13.72
N GLY A 345 13.45 4.78 12.82
CA GLY A 345 14.77 4.20 12.55
C GLY A 345 14.81 3.07 11.52
N ALA A 346 13.71 2.38 11.27
CA ALA A 346 13.65 1.24 10.34
C ALA A 346 13.22 1.62 8.90
N ASN A 347 12.70 2.84 8.69
CA ASN A 347 12.28 3.27 7.37
C ASN A 347 13.47 3.80 6.57
N PRO A 348 13.78 3.23 5.39
CA PRO A 348 14.82 3.75 4.52
C PRO A 348 14.44 5.07 3.84
N TRP A 349 13.14 5.42 3.78
CA TRP A 349 12.65 6.66 3.21
C TRP A 349 12.40 7.71 4.28
N LEU A 350 12.91 8.91 4.05
CA LEU A 350 12.73 10.07 4.92
C LEU A 350 12.34 11.30 4.10
N THR A 351 11.46 12.14 4.63
CA THR A 351 11.21 13.48 4.09
C THR A 351 12.32 14.42 4.53
N ALA A 352 13.14 14.90 3.60
CA ALA A 352 14.33 15.67 3.94
C ALA A 352 14.10 17.20 4.00
N SER A 353 13.18 17.74 3.19
CA SER A 353 12.84 19.17 3.21
C SER A 353 11.51 19.42 2.51
N LEU A 354 10.80 20.44 2.96
CA LEU A 354 9.55 20.92 2.36
C LEU A 354 9.67 22.31 1.73
N LEU A 355 10.74 23.06 1.98
CA LEU A 355 10.99 24.42 1.48
C LEU A 355 9.78 25.37 1.66
N GLY A 356 9.57 25.88 2.87
CA GLY A 356 8.53 26.85 3.17
C GLY A 356 7.29 26.27 3.85
N ASP A 357 6.24 27.09 3.97
CA ASP A 357 5.02 26.77 4.73
C ASP A 357 4.04 25.87 3.99
N GLN A 358 4.16 25.78 2.68
CA GLN A 358 3.38 24.85 1.85
C GLN A 358 4.29 23.86 1.16
N ALA A 359 3.77 22.65 0.88
CA ALA A 359 4.50 21.69 0.08
C ALA A 359 4.81 22.29 -1.29
N THR A 360 6.08 22.45 -1.60
CA THR A 360 6.53 22.97 -2.89
C THR A 360 7.29 21.92 -3.66
N GLY A 361 7.05 21.82 -4.97
CA GLY A 361 7.78 20.90 -5.82
C GLY A 361 9.29 21.20 -5.80
N VAL A 362 10.09 20.18 -5.55
CA VAL A 362 11.56 20.25 -5.55
C VAL A 362 12.09 19.82 -6.90
N PHE A 363 12.94 20.67 -7.54
CA PHE A 363 13.49 20.44 -8.88
C PHE A 363 15.02 20.35 -8.91
N GLY A 364 15.70 20.88 -7.92
CA GLY A 364 17.15 20.83 -7.83
C GLY A 364 17.62 20.25 -6.51
N VAL A 365 18.53 19.30 -6.55
CA VAL A 365 19.14 18.67 -5.37
C VAL A 365 20.63 18.51 -5.60
N LEU A 366 21.43 18.88 -4.62
CA LEU A 366 22.88 18.71 -4.65
C LEU A 366 23.39 18.41 -3.25
N VAL A 367 24.08 17.28 -3.08
CA VAL A 367 24.85 16.95 -1.88
C VAL A 367 26.34 17.03 -2.23
N GLU A 368 27.12 17.72 -1.42
CA GLU A 368 28.55 17.88 -1.63
C GLU A 368 29.29 18.14 -0.31
N ALA A 369 30.62 18.02 -0.33
CA ALA A 369 31.47 18.37 0.81
C ALA A 369 31.35 19.87 1.14
N ASP A 370 31.29 20.19 2.45
CA ASP A 370 31.23 21.58 2.97
C ASP A 370 32.60 22.29 3.01
N GLY A 371 33.67 21.58 2.54
CA GLY A 371 35.07 22.07 2.59
C GLY A 371 35.68 22.10 3.99
N ARG A 372 34.95 21.65 5.01
CA ARG A 372 35.39 21.66 6.43
C ARG A 372 35.28 20.28 7.10
N GLY A 373 35.14 19.22 6.28
CA GLY A 373 35.09 17.84 6.72
C GLY A 373 33.69 17.24 6.88
N GLY A 374 32.62 17.99 6.57
CA GLY A 374 31.24 17.52 6.52
C GLY A 374 30.63 17.62 5.14
N GLU A 375 29.38 17.21 5.01
CA GLU A 375 28.54 17.40 3.82
C GLU A 375 27.54 18.52 4.03
N GLN A 376 27.13 19.14 2.92
CA GLN A 376 26.04 20.11 2.83
C GLN A 376 25.03 19.69 1.76
N LEU A 377 23.77 20.05 1.95
CA LEU A 377 22.65 19.76 1.05
C LEU A 377 22.03 21.06 0.55
N TRP A 378 21.96 21.20 -0.77
CA TRP A 378 21.26 22.28 -1.44
C TRP A 378 19.96 21.76 -2.05
N VAL A 379 18.86 22.49 -1.88
CA VAL A 379 17.53 22.12 -2.35
C VAL A 379 16.86 23.30 -3.02
N GLY A 380 16.45 23.14 -4.28
CA GLY A 380 15.74 24.16 -5.04
C GLY A 380 14.27 23.81 -5.27
N GLY A 381 13.38 24.72 -4.90
CA GLY A 381 11.93 24.54 -5.00
C GLY A 381 11.26 25.39 -6.08
N SER A 382 10.03 25.02 -6.43
CA SER A 382 9.22 25.73 -7.43
C SER A 382 8.79 27.12 -6.97
N GLU A 383 8.59 27.30 -5.65
CA GLU A 383 8.12 28.54 -5.02
C GLU A 383 8.80 28.83 -3.67
N GLY A 384 9.39 27.81 -3.05
CA GLY A 384 10.04 27.90 -1.75
C GLY A 384 11.47 28.47 -1.77
N GLY A 385 12.00 28.85 -2.92
CA GLY A 385 13.36 29.37 -3.05
C GLY A 385 14.43 28.27 -3.02
N LEU A 386 15.57 28.61 -2.43
CA LEU A 386 16.72 27.74 -2.24
C LEU A 386 16.94 27.47 -0.76
N GLY A 387 17.04 26.23 -0.38
CA GLY A 387 17.44 25.79 0.96
C GLY A 387 18.87 25.27 0.97
N LEU A 388 19.63 25.66 1.98
CA LEU A 388 20.94 25.11 2.31
C LEU A 388 20.89 24.50 3.72
N TYR A 389 21.14 23.20 3.79
CA TYR A 389 21.35 22.52 5.06
C TYR A 389 22.84 22.27 5.29
N GLU A 390 23.35 22.82 6.36
CA GLU A 390 24.73 22.63 6.80
C GLU A 390 24.80 22.56 8.33
N ARG A 391 25.53 21.61 8.91
CA ARG A 391 25.78 21.50 10.37
C ARG A 391 24.51 21.53 11.23
N GLY A 392 23.50 20.77 10.81
CA GLY A 392 22.25 20.64 11.56
C GLY A 392 21.28 21.81 11.40
N ARG A 393 21.53 22.78 10.50
CA ARG A 393 20.68 23.94 10.34
C ARG A 393 20.34 24.23 8.90
N TRP A 394 19.08 24.63 8.67
CA TRP A 394 18.60 25.13 7.42
C TRP A 394 18.81 26.64 7.31
N ARG A 395 19.21 27.12 6.12
CA ARG A 395 19.15 28.51 5.68
C ARG A 395 18.36 28.56 4.39
N TYR A 396 17.46 29.52 4.28
CA TYR A 396 16.62 29.70 3.12
C TYR A 396 16.91 31.05 2.45
N PHE A 397 16.92 31.02 1.12
CA PHE A 397 17.13 32.17 0.24
C PHE A 397 15.94 32.29 -0.68
N THR A 398 15.26 33.43 -0.67
CA THR A 398 14.01 33.64 -1.39
C THR A 398 14.03 34.98 -2.11
N GLN A 399 12.99 35.24 -2.92
CA GLN A 399 12.77 36.57 -3.48
C GLN A 399 12.36 37.59 -2.40
N GLU A 400 11.58 37.15 -1.40
CA GLU A 400 11.16 38.03 -0.30
C GLU A 400 12.31 38.48 0.59
N SER A 401 13.30 37.63 0.82
CA SER A 401 14.54 37.99 1.54
C SER A 401 15.46 38.90 0.69
N GLY A 402 15.18 39.02 -0.60
CA GLY A 402 16.02 39.79 -1.53
C GLY A 402 17.27 39.06 -2.03
N ASP A 403 17.44 37.78 -1.67
CA ASP A 403 18.61 37.00 -2.05
C ASP A 403 18.53 36.52 -3.50
N LEU A 404 17.31 36.21 -3.98
CA LEU A 404 17.06 35.63 -5.30
C LEU A 404 16.15 36.54 -6.14
N PRO A 405 16.34 36.61 -7.46
CA PRO A 405 15.43 37.35 -8.35
C PRO A 405 14.04 36.72 -8.47
N THR A 406 13.92 35.44 -8.15
CA THR A 406 12.66 34.68 -8.06
C THR A 406 12.84 33.51 -7.12
N SER A 407 11.79 33.13 -6.38
CA SER A 407 11.81 31.93 -5.51
C SER A 407 11.63 30.60 -6.27
N SER A 408 11.66 30.62 -7.60
CA SER A 408 11.51 29.41 -8.40
C SER A 408 12.85 28.91 -8.92
N VAL A 409 13.48 27.98 -8.20
CA VAL A 409 14.74 27.34 -8.57
C VAL A 409 14.44 26.02 -9.30
N ARG A 410 14.97 25.87 -10.51
CA ARG A 410 14.72 24.72 -11.41
C ARG A 410 15.89 23.79 -11.57
N MET A 411 17.10 24.24 -11.27
CA MET A 411 18.33 23.46 -11.40
C MET A 411 19.34 23.93 -10.38
N ILE A 412 20.06 22.98 -9.79
CA ILE A 412 21.27 23.19 -9.02
C ILE A 412 22.31 22.20 -9.53
N ALA A 413 23.45 22.68 -9.93
CA ALA A 413 24.55 21.82 -10.36
C ALA A 413 25.88 22.38 -9.87
N ALA A 414 26.78 21.49 -9.44
CA ALA A 414 28.15 21.85 -9.15
C ALA A 414 29.05 21.34 -10.29
N VAL A 415 29.85 22.21 -10.84
CA VAL A 415 30.78 21.93 -11.91
C VAL A 415 32.14 22.56 -11.61
N ASP A 416 33.21 21.90 -12.07
CA ASP A 416 34.55 22.45 -11.94
C ASP A 416 34.74 23.55 -12.95
N ALA A 417 35.11 24.75 -12.48
CA ALA A 417 35.39 25.91 -13.30
C ALA A 417 36.76 25.78 -14.02
N ALA A 418 37.04 26.70 -14.95
CA ALA A 418 38.28 26.71 -15.72
C ALA A 418 39.56 26.78 -14.85
N ASP A 419 39.47 27.42 -13.70
CA ASP A 419 40.55 27.56 -12.70
C ASP A 419 40.69 26.37 -11.76
N GLY A 420 39.86 25.30 -11.96
CA GLY A 420 39.82 24.11 -11.11
C GLY A 420 39.04 24.25 -9.80
N ARG A 421 38.45 25.42 -9.55
CA ARG A 421 37.53 25.62 -8.42
C ARG A 421 36.16 25.08 -8.75
N ARG A 422 35.47 24.59 -7.72
CA ARG A 422 34.10 24.07 -7.87
C ARG A 422 33.12 25.25 -7.78
N ALA A 423 32.40 25.50 -8.88
CA ALA A 423 31.34 26.50 -8.93
C ALA A 423 29.96 25.84 -8.92
N ARG A 424 29.01 26.46 -8.25
CA ARG A 424 27.61 26.01 -8.24
C ARG A 424 26.82 26.91 -9.16
N TRP A 425 25.93 26.32 -9.94
CA TRP A 425 25.07 27.03 -10.87
C TRP A 425 23.62 26.82 -10.47
N LEU A 426 22.85 27.92 -10.44
CA LEU A 426 21.43 27.91 -10.16
C LEU A 426 20.68 28.36 -11.40
N GLY A 427 19.86 27.47 -11.95
CA GLY A 427 18.91 27.81 -12.99
C GLY A 427 17.56 28.15 -12.38
N LEU A 428 17.04 29.33 -12.65
CA LEU A 428 15.78 29.80 -12.11
C LEU A 428 14.76 30.05 -13.23
N ARG A 429 13.51 30.23 -12.83
CA ARG A 429 12.43 30.65 -13.72
C ARG A 429 12.71 32.05 -14.28
N TYR A 430 12.02 32.43 -15.33
CA TYR A 430 12.26 33.66 -16.12
C TYR A 430 13.63 33.72 -16.84
N GLY A 431 14.33 32.57 -16.92
CA GLY A 431 15.63 32.44 -17.55
C GLY A 431 16.78 33.00 -16.73
N HIS A 432 16.59 33.30 -15.46
CA HIS A 432 17.68 33.75 -14.61
C HIS A 432 18.70 32.63 -14.35
N LEU A 433 19.97 33.03 -14.39
CA LEU A 433 21.10 32.14 -14.08
C LEU A 433 21.99 32.83 -13.04
N LEU A 434 22.26 32.10 -11.95
CA LEU A 434 23.15 32.59 -10.90
C LEU A 434 24.32 31.64 -10.73
N ARG A 435 25.45 32.17 -10.33
CA ARG A 435 26.66 31.42 -9.98
C ARG A 435 27.02 31.64 -8.52
N ILE A 436 27.46 30.61 -7.84
CA ILE A 436 27.99 30.66 -6.48
C ILE A 436 29.39 30.04 -6.51
N ASP A 437 30.40 30.86 -6.21
CA ASP A 437 31.80 30.38 -6.17
C ASP A 437 32.19 29.92 -4.74
N GLU A 438 32.13 30.83 -3.76
CA GLU A 438 32.42 30.54 -2.37
C GLU A 438 31.36 31.15 -1.44
N GLY A 439 30.91 30.40 -0.44
CA GLY A 439 29.84 30.81 0.46
C GLY A 439 28.49 30.99 -0.26
N PRO A 440 27.53 31.71 0.34
CA PRO A 440 26.20 31.90 -0.23
C PRO A 440 26.06 33.21 -1.04
N ALA A 441 27.14 33.73 -1.62
CA ALA A 441 27.06 34.91 -2.49
C ALA A 441 26.59 34.50 -3.89
N PHE A 442 25.47 35.07 -4.35
CA PHE A 442 24.87 34.81 -5.64
C PHE A 442 25.32 35.82 -6.67
N THR A 443 26.03 35.42 -7.71
CA THR A 443 26.49 36.26 -8.80
C THR A 443 25.58 36.05 -10.02
N PRO A 444 24.82 37.09 -10.47
CA PRO A 444 24.03 37.01 -11.68
C PRO A 444 24.93 36.82 -12.92
N VAL A 445 24.52 35.92 -13.80
CA VAL A 445 25.22 35.65 -15.05
C VAL A 445 24.42 36.25 -16.20
N THR A 446 25.08 37.05 -17.03
CA THR A 446 24.46 37.61 -18.25
C THR A 446 24.13 36.48 -19.21
N VAL A 447 22.86 36.36 -19.62
CA VAL A 447 22.35 35.30 -20.49
C VAL A 447 21.90 35.89 -21.86
N PRO A 448 22.05 35.13 -22.98
CA PRO A 448 21.71 35.62 -24.32
C PRO A 448 20.23 35.45 -24.68
N TRP A 449 19.48 34.64 -23.88
CA TRP A 449 18.06 34.44 -24.18
C TRP A 449 17.19 35.55 -23.58
N LYS A 450 16.01 35.71 -24.16
CA LYS A 450 15.05 36.71 -23.66
C LYS A 450 14.43 36.22 -22.33
N ALA A 451 14.22 37.18 -21.43
CA ALA A 451 13.39 36.94 -20.25
C ALA A 451 11.95 36.62 -20.69
N ASP A 452 11.50 35.38 -20.41
CA ASP A 452 10.14 34.89 -20.66
C ASP A 452 9.64 34.25 -19.38
N PRO A 453 8.39 34.47 -18.97
CA PRO A 453 7.81 33.82 -17.78
C PRO A 453 7.91 32.29 -17.78
N ALA A 454 7.95 31.67 -18.92
CA ALA A 454 8.09 30.23 -19.09
C ALA A 454 9.54 29.77 -19.30
N GLU A 455 10.52 30.68 -19.48
CA GLU A 455 11.92 30.30 -19.64
C GLU A 455 12.53 29.86 -18.31
N ALA A 456 13.40 28.85 -18.36
CA ALA A 456 14.18 28.36 -17.21
C ALA A 456 15.42 27.63 -17.70
N VAL A 457 16.52 27.74 -16.96
CA VAL A 457 17.67 26.86 -17.15
C VAL A 457 17.42 25.56 -16.40
N LEU A 458 17.46 24.46 -17.14
CA LEU A 458 17.07 23.13 -16.65
C LEU A 458 18.25 22.23 -16.31
N ASP A 459 19.39 22.43 -17.00
CA ASP A 459 20.61 21.65 -16.77
C ASP A 459 21.85 22.41 -17.23
N THR A 460 23.01 21.99 -16.72
CA THR A 460 24.29 22.55 -17.14
C THR A 460 25.38 21.48 -17.10
N LEU A 461 26.32 21.57 -18.03
CA LEU A 461 27.45 20.67 -18.17
C LEU A 461 28.72 21.45 -18.49
N ALA A 462 29.80 21.13 -17.79
CA ALA A 462 31.11 21.71 -18.08
C ALA A 462 32.07 20.65 -18.62
N ARG A 463 32.88 21.04 -19.61
CA ARG A 463 33.94 20.17 -20.13
C ARG A 463 35.14 20.93 -20.62
N LYS A 464 36.26 20.25 -20.82
CA LYS A 464 37.39 20.77 -21.59
C LYS A 464 37.39 20.19 -22.99
N ALA A 465 37.44 21.08 -24.00
CA ALA A 465 37.49 20.68 -25.41
C ALA A 465 38.52 21.57 -26.10
N ASP A 466 39.46 20.95 -26.84
CA ASP A 466 40.55 21.65 -27.60
C ASP A 466 41.36 22.61 -26.73
N GLY A 467 41.59 22.28 -25.47
CA GLY A 467 42.30 23.12 -24.51
C GLY A 467 41.50 24.28 -23.91
N HIS A 468 40.27 24.48 -24.34
CA HIS A 468 39.37 25.46 -23.81
C HIS A 468 38.36 24.90 -22.84
N TYR A 469 37.89 25.71 -21.90
CA TYR A 469 36.78 25.37 -21.03
C TYR A 469 35.45 25.79 -21.67
N GLU A 470 34.52 24.84 -21.73
CA GLU A 470 33.17 25.04 -22.25
C GLU A 470 32.15 24.80 -21.17
N GLN A 471 31.23 25.74 -20.97
CA GLN A 471 30.05 25.58 -20.13
C GLN A 471 28.80 25.54 -21.03
N TRP A 472 28.06 24.48 -20.93
CA TRP A 472 26.84 24.27 -21.71
C TRP A 472 25.61 24.41 -20.81
N PHE A 473 24.57 25.04 -21.34
CA PHE A 473 23.31 25.26 -20.65
C PHE A 473 22.15 24.69 -21.47
N ALA A 474 21.26 23.95 -20.82
CA ALA A 474 20.01 23.46 -21.35
C ALA A 474 18.86 24.34 -20.87
N THR A 475 17.99 24.77 -21.74
CA THR A 475 16.91 25.69 -21.40
C THR A 475 15.55 25.12 -21.79
N ARG A 476 14.49 25.67 -21.18
CA ARG A 476 13.12 25.25 -21.42
C ARG A 476 12.55 25.66 -22.76
N LEU A 477 12.96 26.82 -23.30
CA LEU A 477 12.42 27.35 -24.55
C LEU A 477 13.49 27.65 -25.59
N SER A 478 14.67 28.10 -25.15
CA SER A 478 15.72 28.65 -26.04
C SER A 478 16.73 27.57 -26.50
N GLY A 479 16.58 26.32 -26.03
CA GLY A 479 17.43 25.20 -26.49
C GLY A 479 18.76 25.14 -25.74
N ILE A 480 19.86 24.97 -26.46
CA ILE A 480 21.20 24.74 -25.90
C ILE A 480 22.04 25.98 -26.14
N HIS A 481 22.78 26.41 -25.15
CA HIS A 481 23.75 27.51 -25.21
C HIS A 481 25.10 27.03 -24.71
N ARG A 482 26.19 27.44 -25.41
CA ARG A 482 27.56 27.17 -24.99
C ARG A 482 28.23 28.49 -24.63
N LEU A 483 28.87 28.54 -23.47
CA LEU A 483 29.78 29.61 -23.07
C LEU A 483 31.22 29.06 -23.19
N ARG A 484 32.00 29.68 -24.07
CA ARG A 484 33.43 29.39 -24.28
C ARG A 484 34.19 30.71 -24.39
N ASP A 485 35.23 30.89 -23.59
CA ASP A 485 36.09 32.09 -23.56
C ASP A 485 35.29 33.41 -23.45
N GLY A 486 34.22 33.41 -22.67
CA GLY A 486 33.33 34.57 -22.50
C GLY A 486 32.31 34.75 -23.65
N VAL A 487 32.41 33.98 -24.74
CA VAL A 487 31.49 34.04 -25.88
C VAL A 487 30.36 33.01 -25.71
N GLN A 488 29.15 33.48 -25.79
CA GLN A 488 27.97 32.63 -25.76
C GLN A 488 27.48 32.33 -27.19
N THR A 489 27.27 31.04 -27.46
CA THR A 489 26.82 30.53 -28.76
C THR A 489 25.54 29.73 -28.58
N PRO A 490 24.41 30.08 -29.20
CA PRO A 490 23.20 29.26 -29.22
C PRO A 490 23.33 28.12 -30.24
N PHE A 491 22.74 26.98 -29.91
CA PHE A 491 22.66 25.83 -30.80
C PHE A 491 21.22 25.31 -30.89
N ARG A 492 20.83 24.96 -32.13
CA ARG A 492 19.54 24.37 -32.43
C ARG A 492 19.68 23.47 -33.66
N PRO A 493 19.28 22.19 -33.62
CA PRO A 493 19.19 21.36 -34.83
C PRO A 493 18.21 21.96 -35.84
N ALA A 494 18.47 21.76 -37.13
CA ALA A 494 17.62 22.32 -38.19
C ALA A 494 16.22 21.69 -38.20
N GLU A 495 16.10 20.44 -37.72
CA GLU A 495 14.86 19.68 -37.68
C GLU A 495 13.93 20.12 -36.57
N VAL A 496 14.43 20.89 -35.58
CA VAL A 496 13.65 21.34 -34.41
C VAL A 496 12.70 22.45 -34.80
N VAL A 497 11.42 22.20 -34.65
CA VAL A 497 10.35 23.17 -34.91
C VAL A 497 9.88 23.77 -33.56
N ASP A 498 9.66 25.06 -33.53
CA ASP A 498 9.18 25.84 -32.37
C ASP A 498 10.06 25.74 -31.10
N ARG A 499 9.43 25.70 -29.91
CA ARG A 499 10.08 25.71 -28.59
C ARG A 499 10.81 24.41 -28.32
N TRP A 500 12.13 24.47 -28.20
CA TRP A 500 12.97 23.31 -27.93
C TRP A 500 13.34 23.24 -26.44
N ARG A 501 12.64 22.39 -25.70
CA ARG A 501 12.95 22.14 -24.29
C ARG A 501 14.01 21.07 -24.20
N VAL A 502 15.15 21.43 -23.63
CA VAL A 502 16.24 20.50 -23.36
C VAL A 502 16.24 20.22 -21.87
N ASN A 503 15.97 18.98 -21.49
CA ASN A 503 15.80 18.57 -20.11
C ASN A 503 17.12 18.15 -19.46
N ARG A 504 18.06 17.56 -20.23
CA ARG A 504 19.31 17.03 -19.70
C ARG A 504 20.42 17.09 -20.73
N LEU A 505 21.65 17.36 -20.27
CA LEU A 505 22.88 17.27 -21.04
C LEU A 505 23.78 16.20 -20.42
N LEU A 506 24.34 15.32 -21.24
CA LEU A 506 25.21 14.24 -20.79
C LEU A 506 26.48 14.21 -21.66
N GLU A 507 27.63 13.96 -21.05
CA GLU A 507 28.87 13.74 -21.76
C GLU A 507 29.21 12.25 -21.78
N GLN A 508 29.62 11.76 -22.94
CA GLN A 508 30.17 10.44 -23.14
C GLN A 508 31.56 10.54 -23.74
N ILE A 509 32.51 9.87 -23.12
CA ILE A 509 33.83 9.70 -23.68
C ILE A 509 33.88 8.30 -24.31
N ASP A 510 34.08 8.22 -25.63
CA ASP A 510 34.16 6.93 -26.30
C ASP A 510 35.52 6.22 -26.05
N ALA A 511 35.63 4.97 -26.53
CA ALA A 511 36.84 4.18 -26.36
C ALA A 511 38.08 4.79 -27.01
N GLY A 512 37.91 5.72 -27.96
CA GLY A 512 38.97 6.48 -28.60
C GLY A 512 39.34 7.77 -27.86
N GLY A 513 38.68 8.09 -26.74
CA GLY A 513 38.90 9.29 -25.95
C GLY A 513 38.20 10.54 -26.52
N ARG A 514 37.34 10.41 -27.53
CA ARG A 514 36.55 11.52 -28.09
C ARG A 514 35.33 11.79 -27.21
N SER A 515 35.10 13.06 -26.89
CA SER A 515 33.92 13.48 -26.15
C SER A 515 32.73 13.71 -27.11
N TRP A 516 31.60 13.11 -26.75
CA TRP A 516 30.29 13.26 -27.36
C TRP A 516 29.35 13.88 -26.34
N LEU A 517 28.47 14.82 -26.79
CA LEU A 517 27.41 15.29 -25.93
C LEU A 517 26.07 14.75 -26.40
N TRP A 518 25.24 14.42 -25.43
CA TRP A 518 23.85 13.98 -25.64
C TRP A 518 22.90 14.97 -24.98
N ALA A 519 21.84 15.33 -25.67
CA ALA A 519 20.78 16.15 -25.13
C ALA A 519 19.45 15.39 -25.18
N ILE A 520 18.82 15.28 -24.01
CA ILE A 520 17.49 14.66 -23.85
C ILE A 520 16.47 15.78 -23.91
N THR A 521 15.56 15.73 -24.90
CA THR A 521 14.69 16.86 -25.22
C THR A 521 13.22 16.45 -25.38
N ASN A 522 12.33 17.44 -25.42
CA ASN A 522 10.91 17.19 -25.72
C ASN A 522 10.63 16.89 -27.20
N GLN A 523 11.62 16.92 -28.06
CA GLN A 523 11.53 16.62 -29.50
C GLN A 523 12.53 15.54 -29.91
N GLY A 524 13.01 14.73 -28.95
CA GLY A 524 13.85 13.60 -29.18
C GLY A 524 15.23 13.66 -28.55
N LEU A 525 16.04 12.65 -28.85
CA LEU A 525 17.46 12.54 -28.46
C LEU A 525 18.33 13.27 -29.47
N ALA A 526 19.13 14.22 -29.01
CA ALA A 526 20.08 14.93 -29.84
C ALA A 526 21.54 14.57 -29.47
N ARG A 527 22.40 14.50 -30.46
CA ARG A 527 23.85 14.20 -30.34
C ARG A 527 24.66 15.38 -30.87
N TYR A 528 25.71 15.76 -30.16
CA TYR A 528 26.72 16.72 -30.60
C TYR A 528 28.02 16.00 -30.96
N ASP A 529 28.49 16.21 -32.19
CA ASP A 529 29.67 15.58 -32.75
C ASP A 529 30.97 16.39 -32.62
N GLY A 530 30.89 17.56 -32.00
CA GLY A 530 31.96 18.53 -31.91
C GLY A 530 31.74 19.77 -32.77
N ALA A 531 30.84 19.69 -33.78
CA ALA A 531 30.49 20.76 -34.69
C ALA A 531 29.03 21.17 -34.62
N ALA A 532 28.11 20.22 -34.67
CA ALA A 532 26.68 20.44 -34.73
C ALA A 532 25.87 19.46 -33.85
N TRP A 533 24.67 19.89 -33.50
CA TRP A 533 23.67 19.04 -32.86
C TRP A 533 22.76 18.43 -33.92
N THR A 534 22.51 17.13 -33.86
CA THR A 534 21.62 16.37 -34.74
C THR A 534 20.65 15.51 -33.92
N LEU A 535 19.39 15.40 -34.36
CA LEU A 535 18.42 14.47 -33.77
C LEU A 535 18.70 13.06 -34.28
N VAL A 536 18.72 12.07 -33.37
CA VAL A 536 19.09 10.69 -33.68
C VAL A 536 17.98 9.67 -33.38
N ASP A 537 16.75 10.09 -33.16
CA ASP A 537 15.63 9.25 -32.77
C ASP A 537 15.36 8.13 -33.74
N ARG A 538 15.34 8.42 -35.05
CA ARG A 538 15.09 7.43 -36.12
C ARG A 538 16.24 6.43 -36.21
N GLU A 539 17.47 6.88 -36.07
CA GLU A 539 18.66 6.04 -36.07
C GLU A 539 18.65 5.10 -34.86
N ALA A 540 18.27 5.61 -33.69
CA ALA A 540 18.19 4.87 -32.44
C ALA A 540 16.95 3.96 -32.32
N GLY A 541 15.98 4.05 -33.23
CA GLY A 541 14.74 3.27 -33.19
C GLY A 541 13.80 3.69 -32.06
N LEU A 542 13.77 4.98 -31.70
CA LEU A 542 12.93 5.54 -30.64
C LEU A 542 11.54 5.86 -31.19
N VAL A 543 10.52 5.56 -30.39
CA VAL A 543 9.11 5.73 -30.77
C VAL A 543 8.51 6.99 -30.12
N ASP A 544 8.92 7.31 -28.88
CA ASP A 544 8.49 8.50 -28.15
C ASP A 544 9.61 9.55 -28.17
N SER A 545 9.31 10.68 -28.76
CA SER A 545 10.24 11.83 -28.81
C SER A 545 10.09 12.79 -27.65
N ASN A 546 9.03 12.68 -26.82
CA ASN A 546 8.86 13.53 -25.64
C ASN A 546 9.59 12.95 -24.42
N MET A 547 10.89 13.24 -24.38
CA MET A 547 11.76 12.73 -23.33
C MET A 547 11.82 13.72 -22.17
N THR A 548 11.82 13.19 -20.95
CA THR A 548 11.71 13.96 -19.70
C THR A 548 13.04 14.15 -18.97
N GLY A 549 13.94 13.18 -19.06
CA GLY A 549 15.27 13.18 -18.44
C GLY A 549 15.99 11.87 -18.67
N GLY A 550 17.15 11.69 -18.05
CA GLY A 550 17.89 10.45 -18.14
C GLY A 550 19.33 10.54 -17.69
N SER A 551 20.01 9.41 -17.77
CA SER A 551 21.41 9.26 -17.36
C SER A 551 22.16 8.32 -18.28
N LEU A 552 23.47 8.50 -18.37
CA LEU A 552 24.38 7.56 -18.99
C LEU A 552 24.85 6.57 -17.93
N ILE A 553 24.48 5.31 -18.11
CA ILE A 553 24.82 4.23 -17.18
C ILE A 553 25.70 3.23 -17.91
N VAL A 554 26.76 2.76 -17.26
CA VAL A 554 27.61 1.70 -17.78
C VAL A 554 27.06 0.38 -17.27
N ASP A 555 26.65 -0.49 -18.19
CA ASP A 555 26.07 -1.79 -17.84
C ASP A 555 27.11 -2.79 -17.31
N ALA A 556 26.67 -3.98 -16.92
CA ALA A 556 27.55 -5.04 -16.40
C ALA A 556 28.58 -5.52 -17.42
N GLN A 557 28.34 -5.32 -18.71
CA GLN A 557 29.25 -5.61 -19.82
C GLN A 557 30.19 -4.46 -20.13
N ARG A 558 30.19 -3.40 -19.31
CA ARG A 558 30.92 -2.15 -19.46
C ARG A 558 30.56 -1.37 -20.73
N GLN A 559 29.31 -1.54 -21.22
CA GLN A 559 28.83 -0.78 -22.35
C GLN A 559 28.09 0.47 -21.85
N PRO A 560 28.32 1.64 -22.46
CA PRO A 560 27.59 2.86 -22.13
C PRO A 560 26.16 2.79 -22.70
N VAL A 561 25.16 2.90 -21.82
CA VAL A 561 23.74 2.86 -22.15
C VAL A 561 23.06 4.11 -21.63
N LEU A 562 22.37 4.85 -22.48
CA LEU A 562 21.49 5.92 -22.07
C LEU A 562 20.18 5.33 -21.55
N TRP A 563 19.82 5.66 -20.35
CA TRP A 563 18.55 5.37 -19.73
C TRP A 563 17.70 6.65 -19.77
N ILE A 564 16.70 6.65 -20.65
CA ILE A 564 15.93 7.84 -20.99
C ILE A 564 14.51 7.68 -20.47
N GLY A 565 14.07 8.62 -19.64
CA GLY A 565 12.68 8.76 -19.24
C GLY A 565 11.86 9.41 -20.35
N THR A 566 10.64 8.92 -20.54
CA THR A 566 9.70 9.43 -21.53
C THR A 566 8.36 9.77 -20.90
N ALA A 567 7.56 10.59 -21.56
CA ALA A 567 6.25 10.97 -21.08
C ALA A 567 5.19 9.86 -21.22
N ASN A 568 5.39 8.89 -22.15
CA ASN A 568 4.34 7.93 -22.50
C ASN A 568 4.79 6.48 -22.59
N ALA A 569 6.11 6.22 -22.54
CA ALA A 569 6.67 4.88 -22.77
C ALA A 569 7.58 4.41 -21.62
N GLY A 570 7.55 5.08 -20.45
CA GLY A 570 8.41 4.76 -19.30
C GLY A 570 9.88 5.01 -19.60
N ILE A 571 10.74 4.06 -19.22
CA ILE A 571 12.18 4.11 -19.48
C ILE A 571 12.50 3.42 -20.81
N VAL A 572 13.23 4.11 -21.66
CA VAL A 572 13.81 3.59 -22.88
C VAL A 572 15.34 3.53 -22.70
N ARG A 573 15.95 2.44 -23.15
CA ARG A 573 17.41 2.25 -23.10
C ARG A 573 18.00 2.32 -24.50
N VAL A 574 19.10 3.07 -24.64
CA VAL A 574 19.81 3.23 -25.92
C VAL A 574 21.28 2.90 -25.68
N ASP A 575 21.75 1.87 -26.36
CA ASP A 575 23.17 1.54 -26.43
C ASP A 575 23.89 2.61 -27.27
N VAL A 576 24.86 3.26 -26.69
CA VAL A 576 25.67 4.33 -27.29
C VAL A 576 27.15 3.96 -27.32
N SER A 577 27.48 2.66 -27.26
CA SER A 577 28.87 2.18 -27.40
C SER A 577 29.49 2.62 -28.72
N ASP A 578 28.69 2.71 -29.78
CA ASP A 578 29.00 3.45 -31.00
C ASP A 578 28.14 4.71 -31.06
N PRO A 579 28.67 5.88 -30.69
CA PRO A 579 27.88 7.11 -30.70
C PRO A 579 27.37 7.53 -32.07
N LEU A 580 27.97 7.06 -33.16
CA LEU A 580 27.50 7.35 -34.53
C LEU A 580 26.27 6.53 -34.89
N HIS A 581 26.10 5.32 -34.32
CA HIS A 581 24.99 4.43 -34.60
C HIS A 581 24.31 3.96 -33.31
N PRO A 582 23.65 4.87 -32.55
CA PRO A 582 22.96 4.52 -31.33
C PRO A 582 21.81 3.52 -31.61
N ARG A 583 21.62 2.56 -30.70
CA ARG A 583 20.61 1.51 -30.91
C ARG A 583 19.77 1.28 -29.67
N ARG A 584 18.47 1.13 -29.85
CA ARG A 584 17.56 0.76 -28.77
C ARG A 584 17.92 -0.63 -28.23
N VAL A 585 18.02 -0.76 -26.93
CA VAL A 585 18.22 -2.06 -26.26
C VAL A 585 16.89 -2.81 -26.24
N ALA A 586 16.86 -3.98 -26.87
CA ALA A 586 15.62 -4.76 -27.05
C ALA A 586 15.18 -5.55 -25.80
N ALA A 587 16.10 -5.79 -24.84
CA ALA A 587 15.77 -6.55 -23.62
C ALA A 587 14.67 -5.83 -22.82
N SER A 588 13.63 -6.57 -22.42
CA SER A 588 12.52 -6.01 -21.63
C SER A 588 12.93 -5.68 -20.22
N LEU A 589 12.44 -4.56 -19.70
CA LEU A 589 12.44 -4.25 -18.28
C LEU A 589 11.16 -4.80 -17.63
N PRO A 590 11.15 -5.02 -16.30
CA PRO A 590 9.89 -5.23 -15.59
C PRO A 590 8.89 -4.12 -15.92
N ALA A 591 7.60 -4.45 -15.92
CA ALA A 591 6.55 -3.51 -16.26
C ALA A 591 6.72 -2.19 -15.49
N ALA A 592 6.66 -1.07 -16.21
CA ALA A 592 6.68 0.24 -15.60
C ALA A 592 5.40 0.45 -14.79
N THR A 593 5.53 1.11 -13.66
CA THR A 593 4.38 1.43 -12.80
C THR A 593 3.56 2.59 -13.32
N ASP A 594 4.17 3.40 -14.16
CA ASP A 594 3.57 4.56 -14.82
C ASP A 594 4.21 4.75 -16.20
N PRO A 595 3.46 5.15 -17.22
CA PRO A 595 4.02 5.44 -18.53
C PRO A 595 4.95 6.67 -18.54
N THR A 596 4.84 7.57 -17.56
CA THR A 596 5.71 8.74 -17.42
C THR A 596 6.86 8.42 -16.47
N ALA A 597 8.08 8.47 -16.96
CA ALA A 597 9.30 8.36 -16.18
C ALA A 597 10.16 9.62 -16.35
N TYR A 598 10.78 10.09 -15.27
CA TYR A 598 11.56 11.34 -15.25
C TYR A 598 13.07 11.13 -15.38
N GLY A 599 13.53 9.91 -15.29
CA GLY A 599 14.92 9.53 -15.44
C GLY A 599 15.29 8.32 -14.60
N ALA A 600 16.56 7.92 -14.68
CA ALA A 600 17.11 6.80 -13.95
C ALA A 600 18.45 7.18 -13.31
N SER A 601 18.77 6.59 -12.14
CA SER A 601 20.08 6.72 -11.48
C SER A 601 20.53 5.36 -11.02
N GLN A 602 21.84 5.08 -11.10
CA GLN A 602 22.42 3.79 -10.69
C GLN A 602 23.33 3.97 -9.49
N ASP A 603 23.13 3.15 -8.45
CA ASP A 603 24.03 3.11 -7.29
C ASP A 603 25.24 2.19 -7.50
N SER A 604 26.16 2.16 -6.52
CA SER A 604 27.39 1.37 -6.57
C SER A 604 27.15 -0.14 -6.61
N LEU A 605 25.98 -0.62 -6.21
CA LEU A 605 25.56 -2.02 -6.27
C LEU A 605 24.84 -2.37 -7.58
N GLY A 606 24.73 -1.43 -8.52
CA GLY A 606 24.06 -1.62 -9.81
C GLY A 606 22.54 -1.56 -9.76
N ARG A 607 21.94 -1.16 -8.64
CA ARG A 607 20.51 -0.95 -8.55
C ARG A 607 20.13 0.34 -9.28
N ILE A 608 19.05 0.30 -10.04
CA ILE A 608 18.56 1.45 -10.80
C ILE A 608 17.33 2.00 -10.12
N TYR A 609 17.30 3.30 -9.90
CA TYR A 609 16.15 4.04 -9.37
C TYR A 609 15.51 4.84 -10.48
N VAL A 610 14.25 4.55 -10.78
CA VAL A 610 13.45 5.22 -11.82
C VAL A 610 12.37 6.04 -11.15
N CYS A 611 12.44 7.35 -11.31
CA CYS A 611 11.40 8.27 -10.87
C CYS A 611 10.22 8.30 -11.83
N THR A 612 8.98 8.20 -11.32
CA THR A 612 7.74 8.20 -12.11
C THR A 612 6.67 9.12 -11.51
N ASN A 613 5.50 9.24 -12.14
CA ASN A 613 4.33 9.89 -11.53
C ASN A 613 3.74 9.07 -10.36
N ASN A 614 4.05 7.78 -10.29
CA ASN A 614 3.50 6.87 -9.31
C ASN A 614 4.61 6.19 -8.50
N GLY A 615 5.46 7.00 -7.88
CA GLY A 615 6.55 6.55 -7.01
C GLY A 615 7.87 6.35 -7.71
N VAL A 616 8.80 5.75 -6.96
CA VAL A 616 10.14 5.39 -7.42
C VAL A 616 10.21 3.88 -7.63
N GLN A 617 10.48 3.46 -8.85
CA GLN A 617 10.72 2.06 -9.19
C GLN A 617 12.20 1.74 -9.01
N GLN A 618 12.53 0.85 -8.09
CA GLN A 618 13.88 0.30 -7.93
C GLN A 618 13.97 -1.01 -8.73
N LEU A 619 14.97 -1.08 -9.59
CA LEU A 619 15.32 -2.25 -10.37
C LEU A 619 16.62 -2.85 -9.83
N THR A 620 16.55 -4.02 -9.23
CA THR A 620 17.72 -4.72 -8.68
C THR A 620 18.17 -5.79 -9.66
N PRO A 621 19.47 -5.86 -10.02
CA PRO A 621 19.97 -6.90 -10.90
C PRO A 621 19.70 -8.30 -10.34
N GLY A 622 19.09 -9.17 -11.16
CA GLY A 622 18.86 -10.57 -10.84
C GLY A 622 19.99 -11.47 -11.29
N ALA A 623 20.08 -12.67 -10.71
CA ALA A 623 21.09 -13.66 -11.05
C ALA A 623 20.96 -14.19 -12.51
N ASP A 624 19.81 -14.03 -13.11
CA ASP A 624 19.47 -14.40 -14.49
C ASP A 624 19.83 -13.33 -15.53
N GLY A 625 20.42 -12.21 -15.09
CA GLY A 625 20.74 -11.06 -15.93
C GLY A 625 19.55 -10.12 -16.20
N GLY A 626 18.38 -10.41 -15.62
CA GLY A 626 17.21 -9.54 -15.61
C GLY A 626 17.21 -8.58 -14.42
N TYR A 627 16.07 -7.94 -14.17
CA TYR A 627 15.88 -7.06 -13.01
C TYR A 627 14.67 -7.50 -12.20
N VAL A 628 14.80 -7.46 -10.87
CA VAL A 628 13.68 -7.55 -9.94
C VAL A 628 13.20 -6.13 -9.62
N SER A 629 11.91 -5.90 -9.78
CA SER A 629 11.30 -4.58 -9.57
C SER A 629 10.66 -4.47 -8.19
N ARG A 630 10.90 -3.33 -7.54
CA ARG A 630 10.18 -2.89 -6.33
C ARG A 630 9.77 -1.44 -6.52
N VAL A 631 8.56 -1.09 -6.09
CA VAL A 631 8.04 0.27 -6.18
C VAL A 631 7.89 0.86 -4.79
N PHE A 632 8.34 2.08 -4.63
CA PHE A 632 8.21 2.87 -3.42
C PHE A 632 7.26 4.04 -3.66
N THR A 633 6.36 4.26 -2.72
CA THR A 633 5.32 5.27 -2.74
C THR A 633 5.24 5.99 -1.38
N ARG A 634 4.27 6.88 -1.23
CA ARG A 634 3.94 7.47 0.08
C ARG A 634 3.69 6.43 1.16
N GLY A 635 3.17 5.27 0.80
CA GLY A 635 3.00 4.14 1.72
C GLY A 635 4.32 3.60 2.29
N ASP A 636 5.44 3.82 1.61
CA ASP A 636 6.79 3.46 2.06
C ASP A 636 7.50 4.60 2.80
N GLY A 637 6.94 5.81 2.81
CA GLY A 637 7.52 6.96 3.48
C GLY A 637 8.02 8.07 2.58
N MET A 638 7.74 8.02 1.28
CA MET A 638 7.95 9.17 0.41
C MET A 638 6.97 10.30 0.76
N VAL A 639 7.38 11.55 0.58
CA VAL A 639 6.51 12.69 0.86
C VAL A 639 5.40 12.84 -0.18
N HIS A 640 5.65 12.42 -1.42
CA HIS A 640 4.69 12.43 -2.54
C HIS A 640 5.06 11.37 -3.57
N ASP A 641 4.05 10.84 -4.29
CA ASP A 641 4.29 9.78 -5.28
C ASP A 641 4.86 10.33 -6.59
N GLU A 642 4.52 11.56 -6.98
CA GLU A 642 4.98 12.16 -8.22
C GLU A 642 6.35 12.82 -8.04
N CYS A 643 7.35 12.30 -8.75
CA CYS A 643 8.67 12.89 -8.85
C CYS A 643 8.68 14.11 -9.79
N ASN A 644 9.72 14.94 -9.70
CA ASN A 644 9.94 16.06 -10.59
C ASN A 644 11.08 15.83 -11.58
N THR A 645 10.97 16.44 -12.75
CA THR A 645 12.04 16.45 -13.76
C THR A 645 13.31 17.04 -13.13
N ASN A 646 14.44 16.38 -13.29
CA ASN A 646 15.75 16.74 -12.74
C ASN A 646 15.84 16.84 -11.20
N GLY A 647 14.79 16.44 -10.47
CA GLY A 647 14.77 16.38 -9.00
C GLY A 647 15.52 15.20 -8.40
N GLN A 648 16.18 14.36 -9.21
CA GLN A 648 16.87 13.15 -8.74
C GLN A 648 18.35 13.43 -8.54
N PHE A 649 18.91 12.89 -7.47
CA PHE A 649 20.34 12.94 -7.19
C PHE A 649 20.77 11.69 -6.44
N LEU A 650 21.89 11.11 -6.83
CA LEU A 650 22.54 10.02 -6.09
C LEU A 650 23.83 10.57 -5.50
N ASP A 651 23.97 10.48 -4.19
CA ASP A 651 25.15 10.98 -3.51
C ASP A 651 26.29 9.93 -3.39
N ALA A 652 27.40 10.35 -2.84
CA ALA A 652 28.60 9.51 -2.68
C ALA A 652 28.41 8.31 -1.69
N HIS A 653 27.32 8.30 -0.94
CA HIS A 653 26.95 7.24 0.00
C HIS A 653 25.84 6.33 -0.54
N ASP A 654 25.55 6.38 -1.85
CA ASP A 654 24.47 5.65 -2.51
C ASP A 654 23.05 6.05 -2.02
N ARG A 655 22.90 7.18 -1.34
CA ARG A 655 21.59 7.68 -0.94
C ARG A 655 20.91 8.32 -2.16
N PHE A 656 19.73 7.82 -2.46
CA PHE A 656 18.94 8.32 -3.58
C PHE A 656 17.99 9.43 -3.10
N TRP A 657 18.22 10.63 -3.58
CA TRP A 657 17.43 11.80 -3.31
C TRP A 657 16.41 12.02 -4.43
N SER A 658 15.15 12.23 -4.07
CA SER A 658 14.07 12.46 -5.02
C SER A 658 13.31 13.73 -4.68
N GLY A 659 13.43 14.73 -5.54
CA GLY A 659 12.55 15.88 -5.53
C GLY A 659 11.19 15.51 -6.09
N THR A 660 10.15 15.79 -5.32
CA THR A 660 8.75 15.47 -5.64
C THR A 660 7.90 16.75 -5.66
N LEU A 661 6.62 16.65 -6.04
CA LEU A 661 5.68 17.77 -5.93
C LEU A 661 5.41 18.18 -4.47
N GLY A 662 5.59 17.29 -3.51
CA GLY A 662 5.35 17.55 -2.09
C GLY A 662 6.58 17.91 -1.28
N GLY A 663 7.77 17.96 -1.88
CA GLY A 663 9.03 18.23 -1.17
C GLY A 663 10.17 17.28 -1.59
N LEU A 664 11.23 17.25 -0.80
CA LEU A 664 12.38 16.38 -1.00
C LEU A 664 12.28 15.13 -0.11
N THR A 665 12.46 13.97 -0.70
CA THR A 665 12.58 12.70 0.02
C THR A 665 13.93 12.05 -0.29
N VAL A 666 14.46 11.26 0.64
CA VAL A 666 15.71 10.51 0.49
C VAL A 666 15.51 9.05 0.85
N TYR A 667 16.06 8.18 0.04
CA TYR A 667 16.19 6.75 0.30
C TYR A 667 17.61 6.45 0.75
N ASP A 668 17.75 5.87 1.95
CA ASP A 668 19.03 5.42 2.47
C ASP A 668 19.11 3.89 2.37
N PRO A 669 19.90 3.35 1.44
CA PRO A 669 20.01 1.91 1.25
C PRO A 669 20.65 1.19 2.44
N GLN A 670 21.41 1.88 3.29
CA GLN A 670 22.01 1.28 4.48
C GLN A 670 21.00 1.03 5.58
N ARG A 671 19.90 1.81 5.58
CA ARG A 671 18.74 1.59 6.47
C ARG A 671 17.77 0.53 5.93
N ALA A 672 17.87 0.19 4.66
CA ALA A 672 17.05 -0.84 4.03
C ALA A 672 17.51 -2.23 4.49
N THR A 673 17.38 -2.52 5.77
CA THR A 673 17.53 -3.88 6.29
C THR A 673 16.40 -4.71 5.70
N ALA A 674 16.74 -5.81 5.04
CA ALA A 674 15.73 -6.76 4.59
C ALA A 674 15.00 -7.27 5.85
N ASP A 675 13.77 -6.86 6.02
CA ASP A 675 12.92 -7.39 7.07
C ASP A 675 12.73 -8.90 6.80
N ARG A 676 13.34 -9.73 7.62
CA ARG A 676 13.30 -11.19 7.50
C ARG A 676 12.57 -11.86 8.66
N GLN A 677 11.98 -11.07 9.54
CA GLN A 677 11.37 -11.62 10.75
C GLN A 677 9.90 -11.99 10.51
N PRO A 678 9.48 -13.19 10.96
CA PRO A 678 8.07 -13.56 10.94
C PRO A 678 7.22 -12.58 11.74
N LYS A 679 6.11 -12.16 11.19
CA LYS A 679 5.13 -11.30 11.89
C LYS A 679 4.11 -12.14 12.65
N PRO A 680 3.58 -11.65 13.79
CA PRO A 680 2.56 -12.38 14.54
C PRO A 680 1.27 -12.50 13.73
N LEU A 681 0.83 -13.73 13.47
CA LEU A 681 -0.48 -14.04 12.93
C LEU A 681 -1.43 -14.29 14.12
N LYS A 682 -2.53 -13.54 14.18
CA LYS A 682 -3.47 -13.55 15.28
C LYS A 682 -4.87 -13.89 14.82
N LEU A 683 -5.59 -14.63 15.66
CA LEU A 683 -7.02 -14.83 15.53
C LEU A 683 -7.74 -13.59 16.11
N ILE A 684 -8.67 -13.02 15.34
CA ILE A 684 -9.37 -11.78 15.71
C ILE A 684 -10.72 -12.08 16.32
N ASP A 685 -11.53 -12.90 15.65
CA ASP A 685 -12.89 -13.24 16.07
C ASP A 685 -13.34 -14.55 15.42
N VAL A 686 -14.19 -15.26 16.12
CA VAL A 686 -14.89 -16.44 15.60
C VAL A 686 -16.37 -16.23 15.81
N ARG A 687 -17.12 -16.14 14.71
CA ARG A 687 -18.55 -15.91 14.75
C ARG A 687 -19.31 -17.16 14.30
N ILE A 688 -20.22 -17.59 15.14
CA ILE A 688 -21.17 -18.66 14.82
C ILE A 688 -22.56 -18.05 14.72
N ASP A 689 -23.16 -18.10 13.53
CA ASP A 689 -24.44 -17.45 13.20
C ASP A 689 -24.49 -15.97 13.61
N GLY A 690 -23.37 -15.26 13.44
CA GLY A 690 -23.21 -13.83 13.74
C GLY A 690 -22.81 -13.52 15.19
N SER A 691 -22.85 -14.48 16.10
CA SER A 691 -22.45 -14.29 17.51
C SER A 691 -21.00 -14.70 17.73
N SER A 692 -20.22 -13.88 18.45
CA SER A 692 -18.82 -14.19 18.80
C SER A 692 -18.73 -15.38 19.75
N SER A 693 -17.72 -16.22 19.56
CA SER A 693 -17.45 -17.44 20.32
C SER A 693 -16.05 -17.39 20.96
N ALA A 694 -15.76 -18.32 21.85
CA ALA A 694 -14.42 -18.46 22.43
C ALA A 694 -13.38 -18.80 21.36
N LEU A 695 -12.14 -18.31 21.55
CA LEU A 695 -11.07 -18.40 20.55
C LEU A 695 -10.20 -19.67 20.69
N ASP A 696 -10.25 -20.39 21.82
CA ASP A 696 -9.30 -21.48 22.10
C ASP A 696 -9.71 -22.81 21.47
N GLU A 697 -10.99 -23.20 21.61
CA GLU A 697 -11.58 -24.40 21.01
C GLU A 697 -12.98 -24.06 20.52
N VAL A 698 -13.17 -24.06 19.21
CA VAL A 698 -14.43 -23.64 18.63
C VAL A 698 -15.36 -24.84 18.50
N ARG A 699 -16.37 -24.89 19.38
CA ARG A 699 -17.45 -25.89 19.32
C ARG A 699 -18.64 -25.32 18.57
N ILE A 700 -18.87 -25.83 17.37
CA ILE A 700 -19.93 -25.39 16.49
C ILE A 700 -21.17 -26.20 16.77
N PRO A 701 -22.30 -25.59 17.17
CA PRO A 701 -23.56 -26.30 17.39
C PRO A 701 -24.05 -26.98 16.11
N ALA A 702 -24.68 -28.10 16.25
CA ALA A 702 -25.23 -28.90 15.13
C ALA A 702 -26.25 -28.12 14.27
N ALA A 703 -26.87 -27.07 14.83
CA ALA A 703 -27.82 -26.18 14.15
C ALA A 703 -27.20 -24.99 13.45
N ALA A 704 -25.89 -24.75 13.63
CA ALA A 704 -25.19 -23.61 13.07
C ALA A 704 -25.23 -23.63 11.54
N ARG A 705 -25.54 -22.45 10.97
CA ARG A 705 -25.67 -22.26 9.51
C ARG A 705 -24.45 -21.63 8.90
N SER A 706 -23.70 -20.87 9.70
CA SER A 706 -22.50 -20.17 9.26
C SER A 706 -21.46 -20.09 10.36
N VAL A 707 -20.21 -20.27 10.00
CA VAL A 707 -19.05 -20.01 10.84
C VAL A 707 -18.13 -19.09 10.09
N ARG A 708 -17.77 -17.96 10.68
CA ARG A 708 -16.81 -17.03 10.14
C ARG A 708 -15.65 -16.89 11.12
N ILE A 709 -14.46 -16.98 10.60
CA ILE A 709 -13.21 -16.88 11.35
C ILE A 709 -12.42 -15.72 10.75
N ASP A 710 -12.22 -14.70 11.56
CA ASP A 710 -11.47 -13.48 11.19
C ASP A 710 -10.05 -13.57 11.78
N TYR A 711 -9.03 -13.28 10.99
CA TYR A 711 -7.62 -13.34 11.35
C TYR A 711 -6.85 -12.15 10.77
N ALA A 712 -5.70 -11.80 11.38
CA ALA A 712 -4.86 -10.72 10.91
C ALA A 712 -3.37 -11.01 11.15
N LEU A 713 -2.54 -10.44 10.28
CA LEU A 713 -1.09 -10.40 10.43
C LEU A 713 -0.70 -9.01 10.96
N LEU A 714 -0.09 -8.96 12.14
CA LEU A 714 0.35 -7.70 12.75
C LEU A 714 1.72 -7.31 12.18
N SER A 715 1.73 -6.67 11.02
CA SER A 715 2.98 -6.33 10.32
C SER A 715 3.44 -4.89 10.52
N TRP A 716 2.55 -3.97 10.88
CA TRP A 716 2.79 -2.52 11.06
C TRP A 716 3.49 -1.81 9.90
N GLN A 717 3.65 -2.47 8.78
CA GLN A 717 4.17 -1.92 7.53
C GLN A 717 3.43 -2.55 6.37
N ARG A 718 2.89 -1.73 5.45
CA ARG A 718 2.24 -2.16 4.20
C ARG A 718 1.22 -3.30 4.44
N GLU A 719 0.39 -3.18 5.44
CA GLU A 719 -0.54 -4.21 5.91
C GLU A 719 -1.48 -4.69 4.79
N ALA A 720 -1.86 -3.81 3.88
CA ALA A 720 -2.69 -4.13 2.72
C ALA A 720 -2.05 -5.13 1.76
N GLU A 721 -0.72 -5.27 1.79
CA GLU A 721 0.02 -6.21 0.94
C GLU A 721 0.21 -7.58 1.58
N SER A 722 -0.17 -7.75 2.83
CA SER A 722 -0.19 -9.06 3.48
C SER A 722 -1.09 -10.02 2.72
N ARG A 723 -0.65 -11.27 2.59
CA ARG A 723 -1.40 -12.34 1.92
C ARG A 723 -1.59 -13.50 2.85
N PHE A 724 -2.74 -14.13 2.72
CA PHE A 724 -3.16 -15.23 3.56
C PHE A 724 -3.54 -16.43 2.71
N ARG A 725 -3.34 -17.63 3.25
CA ARG A 725 -3.91 -18.86 2.74
C ARG A 725 -4.40 -19.71 3.89
N THR A 726 -5.46 -20.46 3.66
CA THR A 726 -6.10 -21.29 4.67
C THR A 726 -6.33 -22.68 4.15
N GLN A 727 -6.31 -23.64 5.07
CA GLN A 727 -6.71 -25.03 4.79
C GLN A 727 -7.46 -25.58 5.99
N LEU A 728 -8.67 -26.05 5.77
CA LEU A 728 -9.42 -26.81 6.77
C LEU A 728 -9.05 -28.28 6.65
N LEU A 729 -8.12 -28.74 7.48
CA LEU A 729 -7.68 -30.14 7.48
C LEU A 729 -8.85 -31.05 7.83
N GLY A 730 -9.05 -32.08 7.01
CA GLY A 730 -10.20 -32.98 7.09
C GLY A 730 -11.39 -32.57 6.20
N TYR A 731 -11.30 -31.39 5.50
CA TYR A 731 -12.33 -30.91 4.59
C TYR A 731 -11.74 -30.45 3.24
N ASP A 732 -10.73 -29.57 3.25
CA ASP A 732 -10.08 -29.07 2.04
C ASP A 732 -9.00 -30.07 1.57
N ALA A 733 -8.98 -30.43 0.30
CA ALA A 733 -7.95 -31.28 -0.28
C ALA A 733 -6.57 -30.59 -0.34
N GLU A 734 -6.55 -29.29 -0.66
CA GLU A 734 -5.35 -28.48 -0.78
C GLU A 734 -5.55 -27.11 -0.08
N PRO A 735 -4.46 -26.41 0.30
CA PRO A 735 -4.54 -25.05 0.78
C PRO A 735 -5.16 -24.13 -0.28
N SER A 736 -5.88 -23.09 0.17
CA SER A 736 -6.37 -22.03 -0.73
C SER A 736 -5.22 -21.32 -1.44
N ALA A 737 -5.51 -20.66 -2.56
CA ALA A 737 -4.57 -19.72 -3.15
C ALA A 737 -4.27 -18.56 -2.17
N TRP A 738 -3.09 -17.94 -2.31
CA TRP A 738 -2.76 -16.73 -1.56
C TRP A 738 -3.70 -15.59 -1.94
N SER A 739 -4.42 -15.03 -0.97
CA SER A 739 -5.36 -13.91 -1.15
C SER A 739 -5.11 -12.80 -0.13
N ALA A 740 -5.78 -11.67 -0.31
CA ALA A 740 -5.83 -10.59 0.66
C ALA A 740 -6.94 -10.77 1.70
N ASP A 741 -7.69 -11.87 1.64
CA ASP A 741 -8.81 -12.12 2.54
C ASP A 741 -8.34 -12.38 3.96
N THR A 742 -8.93 -11.68 4.92
CA THR A 742 -8.66 -11.79 6.35
C THR A 742 -9.72 -12.58 7.09
N SER A 743 -10.56 -13.29 6.36
CA SER A 743 -11.58 -14.14 6.95
C SER A 743 -11.82 -15.40 6.12
N ARG A 744 -12.14 -16.48 6.80
CA ARG A 744 -12.65 -17.69 6.20
C ARG A 744 -14.06 -17.96 6.71
N SER A 745 -14.98 -18.16 5.79
CA SER A 745 -16.36 -18.50 6.12
C SER A 745 -16.69 -19.90 5.65
N PHE A 746 -17.42 -20.62 6.48
CA PHE A 746 -17.94 -21.94 6.19
C PHE A 746 -19.47 -21.90 6.31
N GLY A 747 -20.16 -22.52 5.37
CA GLY A 747 -21.54 -22.88 5.53
C GLY A 747 -21.70 -24.07 6.49
N ALA A 748 -22.72 -24.86 6.31
CA ALA A 748 -22.91 -26.06 7.10
C ALA A 748 -21.79 -27.08 6.86
N LEU A 749 -20.90 -27.24 7.84
CA LEU A 749 -19.86 -28.30 7.84
C LEU A 749 -20.47 -29.64 8.25
N PRO A 750 -20.01 -30.76 7.68
CA PRO A 750 -20.35 -32.08 8.20
C PRO A 750 -19.93 -32.24 9.67
N PRO A 751 -20.64 -33.03 10.48
CA PRO A 751 -20.20 -33.31 11.84
C PRO A 751 -18.84 -33.98 11.87
N GLY A 752 -17.94 -33.48 12.73
CA GLY A 752 -16.56 -33.95 12.78
C GLY A 752 -15.64 -33.02 13.51
N SER A 753 -14.40 -33.43 13.64
CA SER A 753 -13.30 -32.62 14.16
C SER A 753 -12.42 -32.20 12.99
N TYR A 754 -12.15 -30.91 12.92
CA TYR A 754 -11.35 -30.28 11.89
C TYR A 754 -10.24 -29.45 12.53
N ASN A 755 -9.20 -29.16 11.80
CA ASN A 755 -8.18 -28.19 12.22
C ASN A 755 -8.01 -27.15 11.10
N LEU A 756 -8.36 -25.88 11.37
CA LEU A 756 -8.13 -24.80 10.44
C LEU A 756 -6.70 -24.32 10.56
N ARG A 757 -5.90 -24.57 9.55
CA ARG A 757 -4.55 -24.03 9.41
C ARG A 757 -4.59 -22.75 8.61
N ILE A 758 -4.07 -21.68 9.19
CA ILE A 758 -3.95 -20.37 8.59
C ILE A 758 -2.47 -20.01 8.46
N GLU A 759 -2.06 -19.60 7.29
CA GLU A 759 -0.72 -19.11 7.01
C GLU A 759 -0.80 -17.70 6.43
N ALA A 760 0.15 -16.85 6.79
CA ALA A 760 0.25 -15.52 6.26
C ALA A 760 1.68 -15.20 5.83
N ARG A 761 1.82 -14.23 4.95
CA ARG A 761 3.09 -13.62 4.60
C ARG A 761 2.92 -12.11 4.53
N ASP A 762 3.93 -11.39 4.96
CA ASP A 762 3.96 -9.94 4.90
C ASP A 762 4.30 -9.42 3.48
N TYR A 763 4.38 -8.10 3.34
CA TYR A 763 4.74 -7.42 2.09
C TYR A 763 6.12 -7.84 1.52
N ALA A 764 7.06 -8.24 2.39
CA ALA A 764 8.40 -8.69 1.99
C ALA A 764 8.43 -10.19 1.63
N GLY A 765 7.29 -10.89 1.81
CA GLY A 765 7.17 -12.32 1.55
C GLY A 765 7.57 -13.21 2.74
N ASN A 766 7.89 -12.64 3.91
CA ASN A 766 8.24 -13.42 5.11
C ASN A 766 7.01 -14.20 5.60
N PRO A 767 7.12 -15.52 5.76
CA PRO A 767 6.03 -16.32 6.27
C PRO A 767 5.85 -16.11 7.78
N SER A 768 4.61 -16.08 8.24
CA SER A 768 4.27 -16.17 9.65
C SER A 768 4.44 -17.60 10.18
N THR A 769 4.50 -17.74 11.50
CA THR A 769 4.21 -19.03 12.12
C THR A 769 2.76 -19.40 11.79
N PRO A 770 2.49 -20.61 11.28
CA PRO A 770 1.12 -21.05 11.02
C PRO A 770 0.26 -21.02 12.29
N LEU A 771 -0.96 -20.52 12.16
CA LEU A 771 -1.97 -20.58 13.22
C LEU A 771 -2.86 -21.80 12.99
N GLU A 772 -3.05 -22.59 14.01
CA GLU A 772 -3.92 -23.77 13.96
C GLU A 772 -5.08 -23.60 14.95
N LEU A 773 -6.30 -23.78 14.45
CA LEU A 773 -7.52 -23.63 15.22
C LEU A 773 -8.35 -24.92 15.14
N PRO A 774 -8.50 -25.66 16.24
CA PRO A 774 -9.35 -26.83 16.28
C PRO A 774 -10.83 -26.42 16.23
N LEU A 775 -11.58 -27.02 15.32
CA LEU A 775 -13.00 -26.82 15.11
C LEU A 775 -13.74 -28.13 15.32
N ILE A 776 -14.72 -28.17 16.21
CA ILE A 776 -15.54 -29.32 16.43
C ILE A 776 -16.98 -29.04 16.04
N MET A 777 -17.43 -29.65 14.94
CA MET A 777 -18.81 -29.56 14.50
C MET A 777 -19.63 -30.66 15.18
N ALA A 778 -20.56 -30.27 16.02
CA ALA A 778 -21.42 -31.21 16.71
C ALA A 778 -22.35 -31.95 15.74
N ALA A 779 -22.54 -33.25 15.97
CA ALA A 779 -23.51 -34.00 15.21
C ALA A 779 -24.93 -33.69 15.68
N GLN A 780 -25.88 -33.61 14.75
CA GLN A 780 -27.29 -33.55 15.09
C GLN A 780 -27.67 -34.86 15.77
N TRP A 781 -28.63 -34.81 16.70
CA TRP A 781 -28.99 -35.98 17.50
C TRP A 781 -29.30 -37.25 16.67
N TRP A 782 -29.89 -37.06 15.45
CA TRP A 782 -30.17 -38.17 14.55
C TRP A 782 -28.93 -38.66 13.76
N GLN A 783 -27.83 -37.95 13.77
CA GLN A 783 -26.56 -38.34 13.14
C GLN A 783 -25.66 -39.13 14.10
N THR A 784 -26.00 -39.15 15.39
CA THR A 784 -25.23 -39.85 16.39
C THR A 784 -25.31 -41.39 16.17
N PRO A 785 -24.25 -42.15 16.49
CA PRO A 785 -24.26 -43.60 16.33
C PRO A 785 -25.46 -44.25 17.05
N TRP A 786 -25.84 -43.71 18.20
CA TRP A 786 -26.99 -44.22 18.98
C TRP A 786 -28.34 -43.98 18.29
N ALA A 787 -28.50 -42.79 17.70
CA ALA A 787 -29.70 -42.47 16.94
C ALA A 787 -29.80 -43.33 15.67
N ARG A 788 -28.66 -43.44 14.92
CA ARG A 788 -28.60 -44.34 13.76
C ARG A 788 -28.89 -45.79 14.14
N GLY A 789 -28.33 -46.28 15.26
CA GLY A 789 -28.65 -47.56 15.81
C GLY A 789 -30.13 -47.68 16.20
N GLY A 790 -30.68 -46.64 16.82
CA GLY A 790 -32.10 -46.54 17.16
C GLY A 790 -33.00 -46.54 15.92
N PHE A 791 -32.64 -45.76 14.88
CA PHE A 791 -33.39 -45.80 13.59
C PHE A 791 -33.27 -47.17 12.89
N ALA A 792 -32.08 -47.77 12.88
CA ALA A 792 -31.90 -49.08 12.33
C ALA A 792 -32.73 -50.16 13.10
N LEU A 793 -32.73 -50.05 14.44
CA LEU A 793 -33.55 -50.90 15.27
C LEU A 793 -35.06 -50.67 15.06
N ALA A 794 -35.46 -49.38 14.95
CA ALA A 794 -36.84 -49.00 14.65
C ALA A 794 -37.29 -49.52 13.28
N LEU A 795 -36.40 -49.42 12.26
CA LEU A 795 -36.66 -50.00 10.92
C LEU A 795 -36.74 -51.53 10.97
N LEU A 796 -35.85 -52.17 11.73
CA LEU A 796 -35.93 -53.65 11.94
C LEU A 796 -37.21 -54.05 12.66
N LEU A 797 -37.61 -53.32 13.72
CA LEU A 797 -38.86 -53.52 14.42
C LEU A 797 -40.06 -53.22 13.53
N ALA A 798 -40.02 -52.14 12.73
CA ALA A 798 -41.08 -51.83 11.77
C ALA A 798 -41.15 -52.90 10.66
N GLY A 799 -39.99 -53.36 10.18
CA GLY A 799 -39.89 -54.51 9.26
C GLY A 799 -40.47 -55.77 9.84
N TYR A 800 -40.10 -56.07 11.09
CA TYR A 800 -40.65 -57.19 11.83
C TYR A 800 -42.19 -57.09 12.06
N ALA A 801 -42.64 -55.89 12.48
CA ALA A 801 -44.06 -55.58 12.61
C ALA A 801 -44.80 -55.69 11.27
N LEU A 802 -44.14 -55.18 10.17
CA LEU A 802 -44.69 -55.30 8.81
C LEU A 802 -44.77 -56.73 8.34
N VAL A 803 -43.78 -57.56 8.66
CA VAL A 803 -43.78 -59.01 8.38
C VAL A 803 -44.91 -59.71 9.15
N LEU A 804 -45.01 -59.39 10.46
CA LEU A 804 -46.10 -59.90 11.29
C LEU A 804 -47.49 -59.47 10.81
N TRP A 805 -47.59 -58.16 10.40
CA TRP A 805 -48.82 -57.61 9.80
C TRP A 805 -49.07 -58.23 8.43
N ARG A 806 -48.05 -58.41 7.61
CA ARG A 806 -48.17 -59.00 6.27
C ARG A 806 -48.49 -60.48 6.32
N THR A 807 -47.91 -61.23 7.31
CA THR A 807 -48.33 -62.66 7.52
C THR A 807 -49.75 -62.77 7.96
N ARG A 808 -50.20 -61.85 8.85
CA ARG A 808 -51.61 -61.84 9.27
C ARG A 808 -52.54 -61.32 8.16
N THR A 809 -52.11 -60.37 7.34
CA THR A 809 -52.89 -59.91 6.20
C THR A 809 -52.82 -60.81 5.01
N LEU A 810 -51.73 -61.55 4.81
CA LEU A 810 -51.62 -62.58 3.74
C LEU A 810 -52.52 -63.77 4.02
N GLU A 811 -52.71 -64.14 5.32
CA GLU A 811 -53.70 -65.15 5.72
C GLU A 811 -55.13 -64.62 5.45
N HIS A 812 -55.36 -63.33 5.55
CA HIS A 812 -56.65 -62.72 5.26
C HIS A 812 -56.88 -62.42 3.75
N GLN A 813 -55.76 -62.04 3.01
CA GLN A 813 -55.83 -61.72 1.58
C GLN A 813 -55.83 -62.97 0.66
N ARG A 814 -55.35 -64.08 1.11
CA ARG A 814 -55.40 -65.36 0.36
C ARG A 814 -56.83 -65.77 0.01
N ASN A 815 -57.81 -65.27 0.81
CA ASN A 815 -59.24 -65.53 0.55
C ASN A 815 -59.90 -64.48 -0.32
N VAL A 816 -59.23 -63.36 -0.63
CA VAL A 816 -59.82 -62.25 -1.42
C VAL A 816 -59.18 -62.05 -2.83
N LEU A 817 -57.95 -62.63 -3.01
CA LEU A 817 -57.15 -62.33 -4.19
C LEU A 817 -57.44 -63.17 -5.44
N GLU A 818 -58.19 -64.24 -5.33
CA GLU A 818 -58.56 -65.04 -6.49
C GLU A 818 -59.59 -64.34 -7.40
N ARG A 819 -60.10 -63.18 -7.02
CA ARG A 819 -61.16 -62.51 -7.79
C ARG A 819 -60.70 -61.16 -8.46
N ARG A 820 -59.43 -60.71 -8.35
CA ARG A 820 -59.00 -59.40 -8.84
C ARG A 820 -57.84 -59.39 -9.82
N VAL A 821 -57.34 -60.54 -10.27
CA VAL A 821 -56.17 -60.59 -11.13
C VAL A 821 -56.44 -60.22 -12.60
N ALA A 822 -57.70 -60.16 -13.01
CA ALA A 822 -58.05 -60.01 -14.43
C ALA A 822 -58.21 -58.56 -14.90
N ALA A 823 -58.11 -57.55 -14.02
CA ALA A 823 -58.55 -56.18 -14.41
C ALA A 823 -57.48 -55.09 -14.48
N ARG A 824 -56.21 -55.37 -14.23
CA ARG A 824 -55.23 -54.29 -14.10
C ARG A 824 -53.92 -54.38 -14.91
N THR A 825 -53.93 -55.12 -16.01
CA THR A 825 -52.76 -55.16 -16.87
C THR A 825 -52.73 -54.04 -17.92
N ASP A 826 -53.81 -53.36 -18.12
CA ASP A 826 -53.94 -52.35 -19.19
C ASP A 826 -53.63 -50.90 -18.78
N GLU A 827 -53.55 -50.56 -17.48
CA GLU A 827 -53.33 -49.16 -17.06
C GLU A 827 -51.84 -48.76 -16.94
N LEU A 828 -50.95 -49.73 -16.88
CA LEU A 828 -49.52 -49.42 -16.60
C LEU A 828 -48.73 -48.98 -17.83
N ASN A 829 -49.22 -49.26 -19.03
CA ASN A 829 -48.48 -48.90 -20.25
C ASN A 829 -48.64 -47.45 -20.72
N ALA A 830 -49.67 -46.76 -20.23
CA ALA A 830 -49.96 -45.38 -20.63
C ALA A 830 -49.20 -44.27 -19.82
N ALA A 831 -48.73 -44.62 -18.61
CA ALA A 831 -48.04 -43.62 -17.74
C ALA A 831 -46.57 -43.41 -18.11
N ASN A 832 -45.90 -44.41 -18.66
CA ASN A 832 -44.45 -44.31 -18.97
C ASN A 832 -44.12 -43.49 -20.21
N ALA A 833 -45.07 -43.27 -21.11
CA ALA A 833 -44.85 -42.46 -22.31
C ALA A 833 -44.86 -40.96 -22.01
N ARG A 834 -45.59 -40.51 -20.96
CA ARG A 834 -45.74 -39.09 -20.65
C ARG A 834 -44.55 -38.47 -19.93
N LEU A 835 -43.76 -39.25 -19.22
CA LEU A 835 -42.60 -38.77 -18.46
C LEU A 835 -41.34 -38.51 -19.32
N ARG A 836 -41.24 -39.19 -20.47
CA ARG A 836 -40.12 -38.96 -21.38
C ARG A 836 -40.17 -37.63 -22.14
N GLU A 837 -41.36 -37.13 -22.41
CA GLU A 837 -41.56 -35.93 -23.25
C GLU A 837 -41.16 -34.61 -22.53
N LEU A 838 -41.28 -34.58 -21.22
CA LEU A 838 -41.01 -33.36 -20.40
C LEU A 838 -39.51 -33.08 -20.13
N SER A 839 -38.63 -34.09 -20.37
CA SER A 839 -37.20 -33.98 -20.02
C SER A 839 -36.31 -33.35 -21.10
N TYR A 840 -36.85 -33.18 -22.32
CA TYR A 840 -36.01 -32.82 -23.49
C TYR A 840 -36.40 -31.50 -24.12
N ARG A 841 -37.34 -30.73 -23.52
CA ARG A 841 -37.75 -29.43 -24.05
C ARG A 841 -37.35 -28.28 -23.13
N ASP A 842 -37.01 -27.14 -23.70
CA ASP A 842 -36.87 -25.87 -22.99
C ASP A 842 -38.23 -25.30 -22.57
N ALA A 843 -38.40 -25.02 -21.29
CA ALA A 843 -39.69 -24.61 -20.74
C ALA A 843 -40.19 -23.24 -21.22
N LEU A 844 -39.26 -22.34 -21.61
CA LEU A 844 -39.58 -20.98 -22.06
C LEU A 844 -39.99 -20.96 -23.55
N THR A 845 -39.20 -21.65 -24.38
CA THR A 845 -39.29 -21.55 -25.85
C THR A 845 -39.97 -22.76 -26.48
N GLY A 846 -40.11 -23.86 -25.79
CA GLY A 846 -40.70 -25.11 -26.27
C GLY A 846 -39.84 -25.81 -27.35
N LEU A 847 -38.65 -25.30 -27.65
CA LEU A 847 -37.66 -25.97 -28.47
C LEU A 847 -37.00 -27.14 -27.71
N ALA A 848 -36.22 -27.93 -28.39
CA ALA A 848 -35.32 -28.85 -27.72
C ALA A 848 -34.37 -28.07 -26.76
N ASN A 849 -34.07 -28.63 -25.59
CA ASN A 849 -33.07 -28.03 -24.73
C ASN A 849 -31.65 -28.44 -25.14
N ARG A 850 -30.66 -27.85 -24.55
CA ARG A 850 -29.23 -28.17 -24.79
C ARG A 850 -28.95 -29.66 -24.69
N ARG A 851 -29.59 -30.34 -23.69
CA ARG A 851 -29.40 -31.79 -23.51
C ARG A 851 -29.92 -32.58 -24.68
N ALA A 852 -31.09 -32.24 -25.19
CA ALA A 852 -31.67 -32.89 -26.35
C ALA A 852 -30.83 -32.67 -27.62
N LEU A 853 -30.22 -31.47 -27.80
CA LEU A 853 -29.33 -31.18 -28.93
C LEU A 853 -28.04 -32.01 -28.83
N LEU A 854 -27.38 -32.03 -27.67
CA LEU A 854 -26.15 -32.81 -27.47
C LEU A 854 -26.37 -34.28 -27.65
N GLU A 855 -27.47 -34.80 -27.12
CA GLU A 855 -27.84 -36.23 -27.28
C GLU A 855 -28.18 -36.56 -28.76
N ALA A 856 -28.84 -35.65 -29.48
CA ALA A 856 -29.07 -35.81 -30.88
C ALA A 856 -27.80 -35.83 -31.76
N LEU A 857 -26.80 -35.06 -31.35
CA LEU A 857 -25.47 -35.06 -31.95
C LEU A 857 -24.70 -36.35 -31.62
N GLU A 858 -24.75 -36.78 -30.37
CA GLU A 858 -24.07 -38.02 -29.90
C GLU A 858 -24.71 -39.31 -30.50
N GLN A 859 -26.02 -39.40 -30.56
CA GLN A 859 -26.71 -40.56 -31.13
C GLN A 859 -26.33 -40.84 -32.60
N ARG A 860 -25.89 -39.79 -33.32
CA ARG A 860 -25.49 -39.90 -34.71
C ARG A 860 -24.01 -40.27 -34.93
N THR A 861 -23.25 -40.30 -33.82
CA THR A 861 -21.84 -40.76 -33.87
C THR A 861 -21.68 -42.26 -33.54
N GLY A 862 -22.78 -42.94 -33.18
CA GLY A 862 -22.74 -44.33 -32.72
C GLY A 862 -22.58 -45.41 -33.78
N ASP A 863 -22.90 -45.13 -35.05
CA ASP A 863 -22.92 -46.12 -36.16
C ASP A 863 -21.68 -46.20 -37.03
N GLY A 864 -20.62 -45.46 -36.68
CA GLY A 864 -19.31 -45.50 -37.38
C GLY A 864 -19.26 -44.93 -38.79
N ALA A 865 -20.37 -44.47 -39.36
CA ALA A 865 -20.44 -43.82 -40.66
C ALA A 865 -20.39 -42.32 -40.49
N ALA A 866 -19.38 -41.64 -41.05
CA ALA A 866 -19.25 -40.18 -41.01
C ALA A 866 -20.43 -39.52 -41.71
N GLU A 867 -21.36 -38.91 -40.97
CA GLU A 867 -22.48 -38.15 -41.53
C GLU A 867 -22.10 -36.68 -41.69
N GLN A 868 -22.42 -36.08 -42.84
CA GLN A 868 -22.28 -34.61 -43.02
C GLN A 868 -23.32 -33.91 -42.17
N MET A 869 -22.89 -33.00 -41.32
CA MET A 869 -23.79 -32.21 -40.49
C MET A 869 -23.46 -30.73 -40.64
N ALA A 870 -24.49 -29.91 -40.68
CA ALA A 870 -24.30 -28.47 -40.49
C ALA A 870 -24.96 -28.03 -39.20
N LEU A 871 -24.28 -27.14 -38.52
CA LEU A 871 -24.75 -26.54 -37.30
C LEU A 871 -24.78 -25.01 -37.47
N VAL A 872 -25.91 -24.45 -37.12
CA VAL A 872 -26.10 -23.01 -37.05
C VAL A 872 -26.17 -22.62 -35.57
N PHE A 873 -25.26 -21.85 -35.12
CA PHE A 873 -25.38 -21.17 -33.81
C PHE A 873 -25.92 -19.76 -33.99
N VAL A 874 -26.81 -19.38 -33.14
CA VAL A 874 -27.53 -18.10 -33.20
C VAL A 874 -27.47 -17.47 -31.82
N ASP A 875 -27.17 -16.18 -31.76
CA ASP A 875 -27.17 -15.40 -30.55
C ASP A 875 -27.91 -14.09 -30.76
N VAL A 876 -28.66 -13.67 -29.78
CA VAL A 876 -29.47 -12.45 -29.85
C VAL A 876 -28.61 -11.25 -29.57
N ASP A 877 -28.43 -10.38 -30.54
CA ASP A 877 -27.60 -9.19 -30.48
C ASP A 877 -28.08 -8.24 -29.38
N HIS A 878 -27.12 -7.82 -28.55
CA HIS A 878 -27.36 -6.86 -27.45
C HIS A 878 -28.50 -7.29 -26.50
N PHE A 879 -28.68 -8.59 -26.28
CA PHE A 879 -29.78 -9.12 -25.49
C PHE A 879 -29.72 -8.66 -24.04
N LYS A 880 -28.53 -8.53 -23.48
CA LYS A 880 -28.34 -7.97 -22.14
C LYS A 880 -28.83 -6.53 -22.07
N ASP A 881 -28.38 -5.69 -23.02
CA ASP A 881 -28.80 -4.29 -23.09
C ASP A 881 -30.32 -4.17 -23.32
N TYR A 882 -30.86 -5.10 -24.10
CA TYR A 882 -32.31 -5.21 -24.33
C TYR A 882 -33.07 -5.53 -23.03
N ASN A 883 -32.58 -6.48 -22.25
CA ASN A 883 -33.13 -6.85 -20.93
C ASN A 883 -33.00 -5.70 -19.92
N ASP A 884 -31.84 -5.04 -19.91
CA ASP A 884 -31.57 -3.95 -18.98
C ASP A 884 -32.49 -2.74 -19.25
N HIS A 885 -32.89 -2.52 -20.53
CA HIS A 885 -33.78 -1.42 -20.92
C HIS A 885 -35.26 -1.76 -20.87
N HIS A 886 -35.64 -3.03 -21.09
CA HIS A 886 -37.06 -3.41 -21.28
C HIS A 886 -37.55 -4.45 -20.26
N GLY A 887 -36.67 -4.91 -19.38
CA GLY A 887 -36.93 -5.92 -18.34
C GLY A 887 -36.93 -7.37 -18.88
N HIS A 888 -36.68 -8.33 -17.98
CA HIS A 888 -36.63 -9.75 -18.31
C HIS A 888 -37.87 -10.32 -19.00
N PRO A 889 -39.13 -9.89 -18.65
CA PRO A 889 -40.30 -10.38 -19.37
C PRO A 889 -40.32 -10.00 -20.87
N ALA A 890 -39.71 -8.86 -21.22
CA ALA A 890 -39.56 -8.45 -22.62
C ALA A 890 -38.47 -9.29 -23.32
N GLY A 891 -37.42 -9.62 -22.59
CA GLY A 891 -36.40 -10.55 -23.06
C GLY A 891 -36.92 -11.96 -23.29
N ASP A 892 -37.77 -12.47 -22.40
CA ASP A 892 -38.43 -13.77 -22.57
C ASP A 892 -39.28 -13.79 -23.84
N GLU A 893 -39.99 -12.69 -24.15
CA GLU A 893 -40.78 -12.59 -25.36
C GLU A 893 -39.88 -12.49 -26.61
N ALA A 894 -38.74 -11.78 -26.49
CA ALA A 894 -37.74 -11.78 -27.55
C ALA A 894 -37.21 -13.19 -27.83
N LEU A 895 -36.90 -13.96 -26.79
CA LEU A 895 -36.43 -15.33 -26.90
C LEU A 895 -37.49 -16.26 -27.55
N ARG A 896 -38.77 -16.09 -27.19
CA ARG A 896 -39.89 -16.82 -27.85
C ARG A 896 -39.98 -16.44 -29.31
N CYS A 897 -39.83 -15.17 -29.64
CA CYS A 897 -39.83 -14.68 -31.01
C CYS A 897 -38.70 -15.30 -31.85
N VAL A 898 -37.50 -15.39 -31.29
CA VAL A 898 -36.36 -16.05 -31.94
C VAL A 898 -36.58 -17.55 -32.06
N ALA A 899 -37.11 -18.19 -31.05
CA ALA A 899 -37.46 -19.63 -31.09
C ALA A 899 -38.49 -19.97 -32.15
N GLU A 900 -39.49 -19.11 -32.36
CA GLU A 900 -40.49 -19.24 -33.43
C GLU A 900 -39.90 -19.02 -34.81
N ALA A 901 -38.95 -18.09 -34.93
CA ALA A 901 -38.22 -17.88 -36.19
C ALA A 901 -37.37 -19.10 -36.53
N LEU A 902 -36.66 -19.66 -35.53
CA LEU A 902 -35.91 -20.89 -35.70
C LEU A 902 -36.80 -22.04 -36.15
N ARG A 903 -37.94 -22.23 -35.47
CA ARG A 903 -38.88 -23.31 -35.78
C ARG A 903 -39.48 -23.16 -37.21
N GLY A 904 -39.74 -21.93 -37.62
CA GLY A 904 -40.31 -21.63 -38.95
C GLY A 904 -39.30 -21.78 -40.09
N CYS A 905 -38.00 -21.54 -39.82
CA CYS A 905 -36.96 -21.68 -40.84
C CYS A 905 -36.26 -23.05 -40.84
N ALA A 906 -36.43 -23.83 -39.77
CA ALA A 906 -35.85 -25.17 -39.72
C ALA A 906 -36.59 -26.16 -40.64
N PRO A 907 -35.92 -26.80 -41.60
CA PRO A 907 -36.53 -27.77 -42.48
C PRO A 907 -36.92 -29.05 -41.73
N ALA A 908 -37.77 -29.87 -42.36
CA ALA A 908 -38.14 -31.16 -41.83
C ALA A 908 -36.89 -32.03 -41.54
N GLY A 909 -36.75 -32.52 -40.32
CA GLY A 909 -35.61 -33.29 -39.85
C GLY A 909 -34.48 -32.51 -39.21
N ALA A 910 -34.51 -31.17 -39.23
CA ALA A 910 -33.60 -30.32 -38.46
C ALA A 910 -34.05 -30.25 -36.98
N LEU A 911 -33.08 -30.13 -36.08
CA LEU A 911 -33.35 -29.97 -34.68
C LEU A 911 -33.04 -28.53 -34.25
N ALA A 912 -34.09 -27.76 -33.97
CA ALA A 912 -33.98 -26.46 -33.37
C ALA A 912 -33.93 -26.58 -31.82
N ALA A 913 -32.94 -26.00 -31.20
CA ALA A 913 -32.72 -26.06 -29.77
C ALA A 913 -32.37 -24.69 -29.16
N ARG A 914 -32.67 -24.52 -27.91
CA ARG A 914 -32.09 -23.43 -27.09
C ARG A 914 -30.86 -23.98 -26.41
N TYR A 915 -29.71 -23.41 -26.73
CA TYR A 915 -28.42 -23.91 -26.27
C TYR A 915 -28.02 -23.30 -24.91
N GLY A 916 -28.31 -22.04 -24.68
CA GLY A 916 -28.04 -21.30 -23.47
C GLY A 916 -28.92 -20.06 -23.36
N GLY A 917 -28.75 -19.21 -22.40
CA GLY A 917 -29.55 -18.02 -22.10
C GLY A 917 -30.20 -17.34 -23.31
N GLU A 918 -29.44 -16.68 -24.16
CA GLU A 918 -29.83 -16.02 -25.41
C GLU A 918 -29.35 -16.74 -26.66
N GLU A 919 -28.74 -17.93 -26.49
CA GLU A 919 -28.15 -18.70 -27.56
C GLU A 919 -29.07 -19.84 -28.03
N PHE A 920 -29.17 -19.98 -29.31
CA PHE A 920 -29.94 -21.01 -29.96
C PHE A 920 -29.06 -21.79 -30.95
N ALA A 921 -29.48 -22.98 -31.28
CA ALA A 921 -28.80 -23.82 -32.22
C ALA A 921 -29.83 -24.48 -33.19
N CYS A 922 -29.46 -24.63 -34.42
CA CYS A 922 -30.19 -25.44 -35.38
C CYS A 922 -29.23 -26.47 -36.01
N LEU A 923 -29.47 -27.72 -35.70
CA LEU A 923 -28.72 -28.85 -36.26
C LEU A 923 -29.42 -29.36 -37.54
N LEU A 924 -28.67 -29.48 -38.61
CA LEU A 924 -29.12 -30.08 -39.86
C LEU A 924 -28.33 -31.38 -40.07
N PRO A 925 -28.95 -32.50 -39.80
CA PRO A 925 -28.40 -33.81 -40.21
C PRO A 925 -28.34 -33.86 -41.74
N ARG A 926 -27.25 -34.37 -42.28
CA ARG A 926 -26.95 -34.44 -43.71
C ARG A 926 -26.92 -33.12 -44.45
N GLY A 927 -26.80 -31.99 -43.65
CA GLY A 927 -26.72 -30.65 -44.23
C GLY A 927 -25.29 -30.21 -44.53
N ASP A 928 -25.14 -29.43 -45.59
CA ASP A 928 -23.90 -28.76 -45.93
C ASP A 928 -23.87 -27.32 -45.43
N VAL A 929 -22.74 -26.62 -45.64
CA VAL A 929 -22.57 -25.25 -45.19
C VAL A 929 -23.50 -24.25 -45.89
N GLU A 930 -23.84 -24.48 -47.15
CA GLU A 930 -24.70 -23.60 -47.95
C GLU A 930 -26.15 -23.70 -47.45
N GLN A 931 -26.62 -24.89 -47.13
CA GLN A 931 -27.92 -25.12 -46.48
C GLN A 931 -27.98 -24.46 -45.12
N GLY A 932 -26.89 -24.60 -44.31
CA GLY A 932 -26.73 -23.92 -43.01
C GLY A 932 -26.80 -22.41 -43.17
N MET A 933 -26.10 -21.86 -44.15
CA MET A 933 -26.11 -20.43 -44.46
C MET A 933 -27.50 -19.91 -44.86
N ALA A 934 -28.20 -20.64 -45.71
CA ALA A 934 -29.55 -20.28 -46.15
C ALA A 934 -30.54 -20.25 -44.97
N ILE A 935 -30.43 -21.24 -44.06
CA ILE A 935 -31.28 -21.32 -42.87
C ILE A 935 -30.91 -20.20 -41.86
N ALA A 936 -29.64 -19.97 -41.65
CA ALA A 936 -29.17 -18.92 -40.78
C ALA A 936 -29.64 -17.54 -41.27
N GLU A 937 -29.60 -17.28 -42.56
CA GLU A 937 -30.07 -16.04 -43.16
C GLU A 937 -31.62 -15.96 -43.13
N CYS A 938 -32.31 -17.07 -43.30
CA CYS A 938 -33.74 -17.15 -43.05
C CYS A 938 -34.08 -16.74 -41.62
N ILE A 939 -33.40 -17.32 -40.62
CA ILE A 939 -33.62 -17.01 -39.20
C ILE A 939 -33.32 -15.54 -38.94
N ARG A 940 -32.18 -15.05 -39.42
CA ARG A 940 -31.80 -13.64 -39.25
C ARG A 940 -32.83 -12.69 -39.84
N GLY A 941 -33.24 -12.93 -41.06
CA GLY A 941 -34.27 -12.15 -41.73
C GLY A 941 -35.65 -12.20 -41.06
N ALA A 942 -36.04 -13.41 -40.62
CA ALA A 942 -37.30 -13.63 -39.92
C ALA A 942 -37.32 -12.94 -38.53
N VAL A 943 -36.22 -12.92 -37.84
CA VAL A 943 -36.09 -12.21 -36.53
C VAL A 943 -36.07 -10.70 -36.73
N ALA A 944 -35.27 -10.21 -37.67
CA ALA A 944 -35.15 -8.77 -37.93
C ALA A 944 -36.46 -8.14 -38.46
N ALA A 945 -37.29 -8.93 -39.18
CA ALA A 945 -38.59 -8.49 -39.66
C ALA A 945 -39.69 -8.47 -38.59
N ARG A 946 -39.49 -9.18 -37.49
CA ARG A 946 -40.49 -9.30 -36.43
C ARG A 946 -40.35 -8.17 -35.42
N ARG A 947 -41.52 -7.75 -34.90
CA ARG A 947 -41.59 -6.80 -33.81
C ARG A 947 -42.02 -7.50 -32.54
N VAL A 948 -41.13 -7.50 -31.55
CA VAL A 948 -41.38 -8.07 -30.23
C VAL A 948 -42.18 -7.05 -29.44
N LYS A 949 -43.31 -7.47 -28.90
CA LYS A 949 -44.10 -6.63 -27.99
C LYS A 949 -43.45 -6.56 -26.61
N VAL A 950 -43.24 -5.38 -26.10
CA VAL A 950 -42.77 -5.20 -24.74
C VAL A 950 -43.95 -5.40 -23.78
N PRO A 951 -43.97 -6.43 -22.94
CA PRO A 951 -45.08 -6.70 -22.03
C PRO A 951 -45.45 -5.48 -21.16
N GLY A 952 -46.74 -5.20 -21.04
CA GLY A 952 -47.22 -4.05 -20.26
C GLY A 952 -47.16 -2.70 -20.96
N THR A 953 -46.74 -2.62 -22.21
CA THR A 953 -46.67 -1.36 -22.99
C THR A 953 -47.29 -1.53 -24.38
N ALA A 954 -47.68 -0.40 -25.01
CA ALA A 954 -48.11 -0.37 -26.43
C ALA A 954 -46.92 -0.40 -27.42
N GLN A 955 -45.66 -0.48 -26.94
CA GLN A 955 -44.48 -0.39 -27.77
C GLN A 955 -44.05 -1.78 -28.26
N SER A 956 -43.58 -1.83 -29.52
CA SER A 956 -42.91 -3.00 -30.03
C SER A 956 -41.47 -2.63 -30.48
N ARG A 957 -40.54 -3.52 -30.26
CA ARG A 957 -39.12 -3.34 -30.60
C ARG A 957 -38.67 -4.47 -31.53
N SER A 958 -37.66 -4.21 -32.31
CA SER A 958 -37.00 -5.24 -33.09
C SER A 958 -35.76 -5.72 -32.35
N VAL A 959 -35.52 -6.99 -32.37
CA VAL A 959 -34.23 -7.61 -32.01
C VAL A 959 -33.58 -8.15 -33.25
N THR A 960 -32.27 -8.22 -33.25
CA THR A 960 -31.49 -8.85 -34.33
C THR A 960 -30.71 -10.04 -33.77
N ILE A 961 -30.25 -10.85 -34.61
CA ILE A 961 -29.42 -11.99 -34.24
C ILE A 961 -28.17 -12.04 -35.11
N SER A 962 -27.11 -12.50 -34.50
CA SER A 962 -25.92 -12.92 -35.24
C SER A 962 -25.91 -14.45 -35.33
N ALA A 963 -25.46 -14.98 -36.46
CA ALA A 963 -25.40 -16.42 -36.62
C ALA A 963 -24.07 -16.87 -37.20
N GLY A 964 -23.54 -17.96 -36.65
CA GLY A 964 -22.37 -18.66 -37.11
C GLY A 964 -22.74 -20.03 -37.69
N VAL A 965 -22.20 -20.38 -38.84
CA VAL A 965 -22.52 -21.63 -39.52
C VAL A 965 -21.24 -22.43 -39.76
N ALA A 966 -21.23 -23.66 -39.32
CA ALA A 966 -20.19 -24.62 -39.63
C ALA A 966 -20.82 -25.91 -40.17
N SER A 967 -20.08 -26.58 -41.04
CA SER A 967 -20.47 -27.91 -41.48
C SER A 967 -19.27 -28.82 -41.57
N ARG A 968 -19.46 -30.05 -41.11
CA ARG A 968 -18.38 -31.04 -41.00
C ARG A 968 -18.94 -32.46 -41.19
N ARG A 969 -18.12 -33.34 -41.68
CA ARG A 969 -18.40 -34.78 -41.57
C ARG A 969 -18.03 -35.23 -40.14
N VAL A 970 -19.00 -35.80 -39.43
CA VAL A 970 -18.89 -36.17 -38.03
C VAL A 970 -19.07 -37.66 -37.88
N ALA A 971 -18.06 -38.33 -37.33
CA ALA A 971 -18.03 -39.73 -36.99
C ALA A 971 -17.62 -40.03 -35.54
N SER A 972 -17.15 -39.00 -34.81
CA SER A 972 -16.68 -39.13 -33.45
C SER A 972 -17.15 -37.96 -32.59
N ARG A 973 -17.14 -38.16 -31.28
CA ARG A 973 -17.47 -37.13 -30.30
C ARG A 973 -16.55 -35.90 -30.41
N GLU A 974 -15.25 -36.11 -30.64
CA GLU A 974 -14.29 -35.01 -30.85
C GLU A 974 -14.67 -34.16 -32.05
N GLN A 975 -15.18 -34.78 -33.13
CA GLN A 975 -15.62 -34.07 -34.31
C GLN A 975 -16.94 -33.32 -34.07
N VAL A 976 -17.81 -33.81 -33.16
CA VAL A 976 -18.98 -33.07 -32.67
C VAL A 976 -18.53 -31.82 -31.94
N GLU A 977 -17.58 -31.97 -31.00
CA GLU A 977 -17.05 -30.82 -30.25
C GLU A 977 -16.34 -29.82 -31.16
N GLN A 978 -15.67 -30.32 -32.23
CA GLN A 978 -15.06 -29.45 -33.22
C GLN A 978 -16.12 -28.73 -34.07
N LEU A 979 -17.20 -29.38 -34.45
CA LEU A 979 -18.32 -28.74 -35.16
C LEU A 979 -18.96 -27.66 -34.33
N LEU A 980 -19.11 -27.90 -33.02
CA LEU A 980 -19.61 -26.87 -32.09
C LEU A 980 -18.65 -25.68 -32.00
N ARG A 981 -17.35 -25.90 -31.86
CA ARG A 981 -16.33 -24.83 -31.82
C ARG A 981 -16.27 -24.05 -33.15
N ASP A 982 -16.35 -24.74 -34.26
CA ASP A 982 -16.31 -24.10 -35.58
C ASP A 982 -17.53 -23.19 -35.79
N ALA A 983 -18.72 -23.61 -35.37
CA ALA A 983 -19.92 -22.82 -35.44
C ALA A 983 -19.89 -21.59 -34.48
N ASP A 984 -19.34 -21.80 -33.29
CA ASP A 984 -19.17 -20.72 -32.30
C ASP A 984 -18.15 -19.68 -32.76
N ALA A 985 -17.00 -20.12 -33.34
CA ALA A 985 -16.01 -19.20 -33.92
C ALA A 985 -16.61 -18.36 -35.05
N ALA A 986 -17.46 -18.97 -35.89
CA ALA A 986 -18.17 -18.23 -36.92
C ALA A 986 -19.22 -17.24 -36.37
N LEU A 987 -19.89 -17.61 -35.28
CA LEU A 987 -20.81 -16.73 -34.54
C LEU A 987 -20.08 -15.56 -33.92
N TYR A 988 -18.93 -15.83 -33.30
CA TYR A 988 -18.08 -14.80 -32.72
C TYR A 988 -17.65 -13.78 -33.79
N GLU A 989 -17.26 -14.25 -34.96
CA GLU A 989 -16.89 -13.37 -36.07
C GLU A 989 -18.10 -12.58 -36.62
N ALA A 990 -19.29 -13.17 -36.60
CA ALA A 990 -20.52 -12.44 -36.95
C ALA A 990 -20.76 -11.28 -35.97
N LYS A 991 -20.54 -11.51 -34.68
CA LYS A 991 -20.63 -10.47 -33.66
C LYS A 991 -19.58 -9.37 -33.85
N ARG A 992 -18.35 -9.69 -34.25
CA ARG A 992 -17.26 -8.72 -34.53
C ARG A 992 -17.50 -7.90 -35.79
N CYS A 993 -18.10 -8.47 -36.79
CA CYS A 993 -18.34 -7.80 -38.09
C CYS A 993 -19.54 -6.84 -38.08
N GLY A 994 -20.02 -6.42 -36.92
CA GLY A 994 -21.09 -5.43 -36.81
C GLY A 994 -22.45 -6.01 -36.44
N ARG A 995 -22.53 -7.28 -36.09
CA ARG A 995 -23.76 -8.02 -35.71
C ARG A 995 -24.82 -8.07 -36.83
N ASN A 996 -25.98 -8.57 -36.50
CA ASN A 996 -27.09 -8.75 -37.45
C ASN A 996 -26.65 -9.35 -38.82
N CYS A 997 -25.79 -10.32 -38.77
CA CYS A 997 -25.26 -10.96 -39.96
C CYS A 997 -24.98 -12.45 -39.72
N VAL A 998 -24.79 -13.17 -40.82
CA VAL A 998 -24.44 -14.57 -40.78
C VAL A 998 -23.01 -14.75 -41.27
N ARG A 999 -22.25 -15.59 -40.61
CA ARG A 999 -20.89 -15.95 -41.00
C ARG A 999 -20.76 -17.47 -41.11
N ARG A 1000 -20.08 -17.92 -42.15
CA ARG A 1000 -19.66 -19.31 -42.23
C ARG A 1000 -18.27 -19.44 -41.62
N PHE A 1001 -18.04 -20.59 -41.05
CA PHE A 1001 -16.72 -20.90 -40.48
C PHE A 1001 -15.65 -20.93 -41.62
N ALA A 1002 -14.52 -20.29 -41.37
CA ALA A 1002 -13.30 -20.36 -42.14
C ALA A 1002 -12.14 -20.64 -41.18
N ALA A 1003 -11.19 -21.47 -41.57
CA ALA A 1003 -10.07 -21.87 -40.68
C ALA A 1003 -9.24 -20.69 -40.14
N ALA A 1004 -9.28 -19.54 -40.81
CA ALA A 1004 -8.65 -18.29 -40.37
C ALA A 1004 -9.39 -17.59 -39.20
N MET A 1005 -10.53 -18.09 -38.72
CA MET A 1005 -11.32 -17.54 -37.65
C MET A 1005 -10.94 -18.11 -36.28
N LEU A 1006 -10.14 -19.16 -36.22
CA LEU A 1006 -9.60 -19.66 -34.97
C LEU A 1006 -8.42 -18.77 -34.56
N PRO A 1007 -8.31 -18.34 -33.27
CA PRO A 1007 -7.14 -17.65 -32.82
C PRO A 1007 -5.91 -18.56 -33.06
N ALA A 1008 -4.83 -17.97 -33.53
CA ALA A 1008 -3.54 -18.66 -33.58
C ALA A 1008 -3.12 -18.98 -32.17
N ASP A 1009 -2.79 -20.23 -31.89
CA ASP A 1009 -2.27 -20.70 -30.59
C ASP A 1009 -1.02 -19.93 -30.17
#